data_99fb202ae9f8b55f4e78a52ab230503d
#
_entry.id   99fb202ae9f8b55f4e78a52ab230503d
#
_cell.length_a   1.000
_cell.length_b   1.000
_cell.length_c   1.000
_cell.angle_alpha   90.00
_cell.angle_beta   90.00
_cell.angle_gamma   90.00
#
_symmetry.space_group_name_H-M   'P 1'
#
loop_
_entity.id
_entity.type
_entity.pdbx_description
1 polymer ?
#
loop_
_entity_poly.entity_id
_entity_poly.type
_entity_poly.pdbx_seq_one_letter_code
_entity_poly.pdbx_strand_id
1 'polypeptide(L)'
;PGLHDGLEPIVKGPWYFLGLQEILHWTPWPTLVVLGSLIILAALYGVRVSPPRRAHHIKVVFLLLIAVYAGLCGVGAFFRGENWAWSPTWPTSAGNARLGWVFARTPDAPATLPAPLPTVMGRPEGCLVCHRGVVGLGNAHSPDAIGCASCHGGDVLTLDKARAHAGMETIAGHLATARLRCGQAACHPTIIPRVERSVMATMSGIVAVNRTVFGESALVSRPAHVRDLGQSAADTHLRQLCASCHLGLEKTALGPNGEDARGGGCIACHLVYSHEALVALNRYEDQKQRGLAEAPRQHPAISLDIDNGQCFGCHSRSGRISTSYEGWHEMHDPPTEVSDPGRPAPSRVRTLADERVFERVMPDIHQQRGLDCVDCHTANEVMGDGVAHARKSEQLRITCEDCHSSPGKALPVIPASQLDPESRRILALRAWPGPAASHYARTAAGEPLVNIVAGADGQPRLVRKRAGDQRPLKPAAAVCVEGRGHARLSCGSCHTAWAPRCPTCHTSFDSKAEAYDWVADADVVGAWKEKGGPFFASPPTLGVRMVDRLSADPTERIETFVPGMVMTLDRHREPGRPSDVVFRRLYARIEPHTTRREVRSCESCHNDPEAIGYGRGELRFERTHDGGRWRFTPAAPLLPADGLPADAWIPFLGTRTGMVSTRDDVRPFSPEEQRRILRVGSCLTCHPADSRVMRDAVRDFESLLARRSPKCLLPRWDEAARPVATSAGVTQSP
;
A
#
# COMPACT_ATOMS: atom_id res chain seq x y z
N PRO A 1 40.67 -4.73 1.60
CA PRO A 1 39.70 -3.65 1.72
C PRO A 1 38.53 -4.17 2.54
N GLY A 2 38.58 -3.85 3.84
CA GLY A 2 37.47 -4.10 4.74
C GLY A 2 36.28 -3.29 4.28
N LEU A 3 35.07 -3.78 4.55
CA LEU A 3 33.84 -3.03 4.43
C LEU A 3 34.05 -1.68 5.11
N HIS A 4 33.75 -0.59 4.43
CA HIS A 4 33.68 0.73 5.02
C HIS A 4 32.70 0.66 6.20
N ASP A 5 33.19 0.78 7.40
CA ASP A 5 32.40 0.84 8.62
C ASP A 5 31.87 2.25 8.90
N GLY A 6 32.09 3.20 7.99
CA GLY A 6 31.64 4.58 8.12
C GLY A 6 32.39 5.41 9.18
N LEU A 7 33.41 4.83 9.77
CA LEU A 7 34.14 5.44 10.90
C LEU A 7 35.29 6.39 10.47
N GLU A 8 35.65 6.40 9.19
CA GLU A 8 36.71 7.26 8.68
C GLU A 8 36.19 8.35 7.75
N PRO A 9 36.14 9.62 8.19
CA PRO A 9 35.63 10.73 7.40
C PRO A 9 36.50 11.13 6.20
N ILE A 10 37.75 10.63 6.13
CA ILE A 10 38.64 10.93 5.02
C ILE A 10 39.41 9.64 4.63
N VAL A 11 38.98 8.99 3.55
CA VAL A 11 39.75 7.92 2.93
C VAL A 11 40.55 8.49 1.78
N LYS A 12 41.86 8.72 2.01
CA LYS A 12 42.80 8.97 0.94
C LYS A 12 43.38 7.64 0.48
N GLY A 13 43.24 7.34 -0.81
CA GLY A 13 43.87 6.17 -1.40
C GLY A 13 45.40 6.22 -1.30
N PRO A 14 46.11 5.15 -1.67
CA PRO A 14 47.57 5.16 -1.79
C PRO A 14 48.04 6.39 -2.59
N TRP A 15 49.22 6.92 -2.27
CA TRP A 15 49.75 8.18 -2.83
C TRP A 15 49.65 8.27 -4.36
N TYR A 16 49.79 7.15 -5.06
CA TYR A 16 49.67 7.07 -6.52
C TYR A 16 48.22 7.09 -7.02
N PHE A 17 47.23 6.98 -6.15
CA PHE A 17 45.83 7.16 -6.48
C PHE A 17 45.26 8.55 -6.16
N LEU A 18 45.95 9.36 -5.37
CA LEU A 18 45.50 10.68 -4.96
C LEU A 18 45.28 11.61 -6.14
N GLY A 19 46.15 11.54 -7.17
CA GLY A 19 45.97 12.28 -8.40
C GLY A 19 44.68 11.87 -9.14
N LEU A 20 44.36 10.58 -9.13
CA LEU A 20 43.13 10.07 -9.73
C LEU A 20 41.88 10.54 -8.93
N GLN A 21 41.95 10.52 -7.60
CA GLN A 21 40.90 11.04 -6.74
C GLN A 21 40.65 12.54 -7.01
N GLU A 22 41.70 13.33 -7.18
CA GLU A 22 41.59 14.75 -7.53
C GLU A 22 40.93 14.94 -8.89
N ILE A 23 41.30 14.15 -9.90
CA ILE A 23 40.70 14.22 -11.23
C ILE A 23 39.25 13.79 -11.20
N LEU A 24 38.88 12.74 -10.44
CA LEU A 24 37.52 12.25 -10.29
C LEU A 24 36.60 13.27 -9.63
N HIS A 25 37.15 14.14 -8.81
CA HIS A 25 36.39 15.25 -8.23
C HIS A 25 35.94 16.28 -9.28
N TRP A 26 36.66 16.41 -10.37
CA TRP A 26 36.41 17.39 -11.43
C TRP A 26 35.64 16.80 -12.62
N THR A 27 35.70 15.47 -12.81
CA THR A 27 35.16 14.82 -14.02
C THR A 27 34.61 13.40 -13.72
N PRO A 28 33.47 12.99 -14.33
CA PRO A 28 32.93 11.64 -14.15
C PRO A 28 33.93 10.55 -14.52
N TRP A 29 34.13 9.60 -13.64
CA TRP A 29 35.15 8.55 -13.73
C TRP A 29 35.18 7.71 -15.04
N PRO A 30 34.01 7.34 -15.68
CA PRO A 30 34.07 6.54 -16.89
C PRO A 30 34.85 7.23 -18.03
N THR A 31 34.62 8.55 -18.17
CA THR A 31 35.32 9.38 -19.18
C THR A 31 36.84 9.40 -18.96
N LEU A 32 37.26 9.43 -17.72
CA LEU A 32 38.67 9.48 -17.38
C LEU A 32 39.39 8.16 -17.64
N VAL A 33 38.77 7.03 -17.34
CA VAL A 33 39.35 5.70 -17.59
C VAL A 33 39.55 5.50 -19.11
N VAL A 34 38.55 5.85 -19.90
CA VAL A 34 38.62 5.74 -21.37
C VAL A 34 39.68 6.66 -21.92
N LEU A 35 39.67 7.94 -21.54
CA LEU A 35 40.61 8.95 -22.04
C LEU A 35 42.06 8.64 -21.61
N GLY A 36 42.25 8.27 -20.35
CA GLY A 36 43.56 7.88 -19.83
C GLY A 36 44.15 6.64 -20.52
N SER A 37 43.32 5.63 -20.73
CA SER A 37 43.70 4.43 -21.48
C SER A 37 44.09 4.72 -22.93
N LEU A 38 43.31 5.56 -23.61
CA LEU A 38 43.60 6.00 -24.99
C LEU A 38 44.90 6.81 -25.08
N ILE A 39 45.16 7.70 -24.14
CA ILE A 39 46.40 8.48 -24.08
C ILE A 39 47.61 7.57 -23.90
N ILE A 40 47.54 6.59 -22.98
CA ILE A 40 48.63 5.63 -22.72
C ILE A 40 48.87 4.78 -23.97
N LEU A 41 47.85 4.22 -24.58
CA LEU A 41 47.94 3.41 -25.79
C LEU A 41 48.50 4.20 -26.96
N ALA A 42 48.02 5.42 -27.17
CA ALA A 42 48.54 6.32 -28.21
C ALA A 42 50.00 6.69 -28.01
N ALA A 43 50.44 6.94 -26.77
CA ALA A 43 51.82 7.22 -26.44
C ALA A 43 52.73 6.02 -26.70
N LEU A 44 52.34 4.82 -26.24
CA LEU A 44 53.06 3.59 -26.48
C LEU A 44 53.19 3.26 -27.97
N TYR A 45 52.08 3.36 -28.71
CA TYR A 45 52.08 3.13 -30.14
C TYR A 45 52.91 4.19 -30.85
N GLY A 46 52.71 5.47 -30.51
CA GLY A 46 53.45 6.59 -31.13
C GLY A 46 54.96 6.51 -30.95
N VAL A 47 55.44 6.08 -29.78
CA VAL A 47 56.89 5.86 -29.54
C VAL A 47 57.43 4.71 -30.38
N ARG A 48 56.64 3.65 -30.61
CA ARG A 48 57.04 2.47 -31.35
C ARG A 48 57.13 2.66 -32.86
N VAL A 49 56.27 3.48 -33.43
CA VAL A 49 56.10 3.65 -34.90
C VAL A 49 56.69 4.94 -35.42
N SER A 50 57.06 5.89 -34.55
CA SER A 50 57.52 7.23 -34.98
C SER A 50 59.02 7.30 -35.20
N PRO A 51 59.50 8.17 -36.14
CA PRO A 51 60.91 8.51 -36.29
C PRO A 51 61.50 9.06 -34.98
N PRO A 52 62.82 8.91 -34.74
CA PRO A 52 63.46 9.24 -33.44
C PRO A 52 63.13 10.63 -32.89
N ARG A 53 63.03 11.64 -33.74
CA ARG A 53 62.67 13.02 -33.32
C ARG A 53 61.23 13.11 -32.80
N ARG A 54 60.25 12.47 -33.45
CA ARG A 54 58.85 12.46 -32.99
C ARG A 54 58.68 11.59 -31.74
N ALA A 55 59.37 10.47 -31.66
CA ALA A 55 59.36 9.63 -30.46
C ALA A 55 59.91 10.41 -29.26
N HIS A 56 60.92 11.27 -29.41
CA HIS A 56 61.39 12.13 -28.36
C HIS A 56 60.32 13.13 -27.88
N HIS A 57 59.60 13.80 -28.77
CA HIS A 57 58.50 14.70 -28.36
C HIS A 57 57.39 13.98 -27.63
N ILE A 58 57.00 12.77 -28.07
CA ILE A 58 55.99 11.96 -27.39
C ILE A 58 56.44 11.62 -25.99
N LYS A 59 57.71 11.24 -25.79
CA LYS A 59 58.27 10.96 -24.47
C LYS A 59 58.27 12.19 -23.57
N VAL A 60 58.61 13.38 -24.10
CA VAL A 60 58.59 14.64 -23.33
C VAL A 60 57.16 14.99 -22.93
N VAL A 61 56.16 14.88 -23.84
CA VAL A 61 54.74 15.11 -23.51
C VAL A 61 54.28 14.13 -22.42
N PHE A 62 54.67 12.86 -22.53
CA PHE A 62 54.28 11.86 -21.53
C PHE A 62 54.92 12.13 -20.17
N LEU A 63 56.18 12.58 -20.13
CA LEU A 63 56.84 13.00 -18.89
C LEU A 63 56.17 14.24 -18.26
N LEU A 64 55.69 15.19 -19.09
CA LEU A 64 54.94 16.34 -18.60
C LEU A 64 53.57 15.91 -18.01
N LEU A 65 52.89 14.95 -18.62
CA LEU A 65 51.63 14.40 -18.08
C LEU A 65 51.86 13.69 -16.74
N ILE A 66 52.99 12.95 -16.61
CA ILE A 66 53.39 12.33 -15.33
C ILE A 66 53.68 13.41 -14.28
N ALA A 67 54.35 14.49 -14.65
CA ALA A 67 54.65 15.60 -13.73
C ALA A 67 53.36 16.31 -13.27
N VAL A 68 52.40 16.53 -14.19
CA VAL A 68 51.08 17.07 -13.85
C VAL A 68 50.36 16.12 -12.92
N TYR A 69 50.36 14.83 -13.21
CA TYR A 69 49.73 13.81 -12.33
C TYR A 69 50.35 13.80 -10.94
N ALA A 70 51.66 13.88 -10.85
CA ALA A 70 52.37 13.97 -9.55
C ALA A 70 51.97 15.27 -8.82
N GLY A 71 51.80 16.38 -9.54
CA GLY A 71 51.27 17.62 -8.98
C GLY A 71 49.88 17.45 -8.40
N LEU A 72 49.00 16.78 -9.12
CA LEU A 72 47.64 16.46 -8.64
C LEU A 72 47.64 15.52 -7.43
N CYS A 73 48.58 14.56 -7.36
CA CYS A 73 48.80 13.77 -6.16
C CYS A 73 49.19 14.65 -4.98
N GLY A 74 50.06 15.64 -5.18
CA GLY A 74 50.41 16.64 -4.18
C GLY A 74 49.21 17.46 -3.71
N VAL A 75 48.39 17.91 -4.65
CA VAL A 75 47.15 18.64 -4.31
C VAL A 75 46.24 17.77 -3.44
N GLY A 76 45.96 16.54 -3.87
CA GLY A 76 45.14 15.60 -3.13
C GLY A 76 45.69 15.28 -1.73
N ALA A 77 47.03 15.20 -1.61
CA ALA A 77 47.69 14.91 -0.35
C ALA A 77 47.67 16.08 0.65
N PHE A 78 47.95 17.29 0.19
CA PHE A 78 48.22 18.43 1.06
C PHE A 78 47.18 19.53 1.08
N PHE A 79 46.29 19.60 0.07
CA PHE A 79 45.33 20.67 -0.08
C PHE A 79 43.86 20.24 0.00
N ARG A 80 43.62 18.95 0.21
CA ARG A 80 42.26 18.39 0.34
C ARG A 80 42.02 17.88 1.76
N GLY A 81 40.93 18.38 2.36
CA GLY A 81 40.43 17.99 3.67
C GLY A 81 39.19 17.12 3.59
N GLU A 82 38.35 17.22 4.59
CA GLU A 82 37.09 16.48 4.72
C GLU A 82 36.17 16.70 3.50
N ASN A 83 35.52 15.64 3.05
CA ASN A 83 34.69 15.65 1.85
C ASN A 83 35.38 16.21 0.58
N TRP A 84 36.71 16.03 0.51
CA TRP A 84 37.53 16.55 -0.56
C TRP A 84 37.47 18.09 -0.70
N ALA A 85 37.01 18.79 0.35
CA ALA A 85 36.99 20.25 0.38
C ALA A 85 38.40 20.85 0.33
N TRP A 86 38.53 22.04 -0.25
CA TRP A 86 39.80 22.75 -0.27
C TRP A 86 40.19 23.19 1.14
N SER A 87 41.25 22.56 1.69
CA SER A 87 41.76 22.82 3.02
C SER A 87 43.30 22.75 2.97
N PRO A 88 44.00 23.86 2.65
CA PRO A 88 45.45 23.85 2.58
C PRO A 88 46.05 23.62 3.98
N THR A 89 46.56 22.43 4.19
CA THR A 89 47.25 22.05 5.41
C THR A 89 48.76 22.10 5.17
N TRP A 90 49.40 23.14 5.67
CA TRP A 90 50.85 23.30 5.56
C TRP A 90 51.60 22.40 6.56
N PRO A 91 52.79 21.88 6.24
CA PRO A 91 53.49 20.88 7.06
C PRO A 91 53.87 21.28 8.50
N THR A 92 53.64 22.51 8.86
CA THR A 92 54.04 23.06 10.16
C THR A 92 52.97 23.11 11.23
N SER A 93 51.71 22.85 10.90
CA SER A 93 50.66 22.70 11.91
C SER A 93 50.73 21.29 12.50
N ALA A 94 50.97 21.21 13.77
CA ALA A 94 51.07 19.96 14.50
C ALA A 94 49.92 19.00 14.13
N GLY A 95 50.28 17.89 13.50
CA GLY A 95 49.40 16.76 13.30
C GLY A 95 49.08 16.36 11.88
N ASN A 96 49.15 17.26 10.89
CA ASN A 96 48.46 16.99 9.61
C ASN A 96 49.35 16.59 8.40
N ALA A 97 50.66 16.55 8.54
CA ALA A 97 51.51 16.41 7.37
C ALA A 97 52.62 15.39 7.56
N ARG A 98 52.25 14.21 7.85
CA ARG A 98 53.26 13.13 7.81
C ARG A 98 53.04 12.28 6.57
N LEU A 99 53.96 12.31 5.63
CA LEU A 99 53.92 11.56 4.38
C LEU A 99 53.74 10.02 4.55
N GLY A 100 54.00 9.50 5.74
CA GLY A 100 53.84 8.07 6.02
C GLY A 100 52.42 7.62 6.28
N TRP A 101 51.45 8.51 6.36
CA TRP A 101 50.05 8.27 6.67
C TRP A 101 49.11 8.96 5.73
N VAL A 102 49.53 9.23 4.58
CA VAL A 102 48.69 9.52 3.45
C VAL A 102 47.62 8.43 3.26
N PHE A 103 47.69 7.39 4.02
CA PHE A 103 46.85 6.19 3.94
C PHE A 103 45.81 6.06 5.04
N ALA A 104 45.98 6.69 6.16
CA ALA A 104 44.98 6.77 7.21
C ALA A 104 45.32 7.95 8.11
N ARG A 105 44.38 8.90 8.24
CA ARG A 105 44.44 9.86 9.33
C ARG A 105 44.15 9.06 10.60
N THR A 106 45.12 8.98 11.52
CA THR A 106 44.73 8.70 12.91
C THR A 106 43.77 9.82 13.29
N PRO A 107 42.58 9.53 13.78
CA PRO A 107 41.69 10.55 14.31
C PRO A 107 42.52 11.43 15.27
N ASP A 108 42.37 12.76 15.20
CA ASP A 108 42.88 13.62 16.25
C ASP A 108 42.45 12.99 17.57
N ALA A 109 43.38 12.81 18.50
CA ALA A 109 43.06 12.21 19.78
C ALA A 109 41.82 12.94 20.32
N PRO A 110 40.73 12.22 20.61
CA PRO A 110 39.48 12.86 20.97
C PRO A 110 39.79 13.84 22.10
N ALA A 111 39.20 15.05 21.97
CA ALA A 111 39.13 15.94 23.12
C ALA A 111 38.68 15.07 24.29
N THR A 112 39.54 14.90 25.29
CA THR A 112 39.49 13.92 26.37
C THR A 112 38.06 13.41 26.60
N LEU A 113 37.78 12.23 26.08
CA LEU A 113 36.48 11.57 26.31
C LEU A 113 36.31 11.50 27.82
N PRO A 114 35.19 11.96 28.38
CA PRO A 114 34.89 11.70 29.76
C PRO A 114 34.99 10.20 29.98
N ALA A 115 35.92 9.75 30.77
CA ALA A 115 36.11 8.34 31.04
C ALA A 115 35.04 7.88 32.03
N PRO A 116 34.43 6.72 31.83
CA PRO A 116 34.27 5.95 30.61
C PRO A 116 32.98 6.37 29.85
N LEU A 117 32.94 6.17 28.51
CA LEU A 117 31.68 6.34 27.77
C LEU A 117 30.58 5.45 28.37
N PRO A 118 29.33 5.93 28.38
CA PRO A 118 28.18 5.07 28.71
C PRO A 118 28.24 3.77 27.90
N THR A 119 27.92 2.66 28.53
CA THR A 119 27.95 1.34 27.91
C THR A 119 26.53 0.78 27.89
N VAL A 120 26.01 0.44 26.72
CA VAL A 120 24.69 -0.17 26.51
C VAL A 120 24.87 -1.49 25.77
N MET A 121 24.26 -2.57 26.23
CA MET A 121 24.41 -3.92 25.66
C MET A 121 25.90 -4.35 25.52
N GLY A 122 26.76 -3.90 26.42
CA GLY A 122 28.21 -4.20 26.40
C GLY A 122 28.99 -3.42 25.35
N ARG A 123 28.44 -2.38 24.74
CA ARG A 123 29.07 -1.53 23.73
C ARG A 123 29.12 -0.07 24.19
N PRO A 124 30.15 0.70 23.88
CA PRO A 124 30.16 2.14 24.11
C PRO A 124 29.00 2.82 23.38
N GLU A 125 28.36 3.82 24.00
CA GLU A 125 27.25 4.58 23.46
C GLU A 125 27.46 6.08 23.73
N GLY A 126 28.32 6.69 22.93
CA GLY A 126 28.71 8.11 23.05
C GLY A 126 27.56 9.09 22.85
N CYS A 127 26.50 8.68 22.14
CA CYS A 127 25.32 9.50 21.91
C CYS A 127 24.68 9.96 23.23
N LEU A 128 24.69 9.11 24.27
CA LEU A 128 24.14 9.41 25.59
C LEU A 128 24.92 10.49 26.37
N VAL A 129 26.10 10.87 25.94
CA VAL A 129 26.85 11.97 26.55
C VAL A 129 26.19 13.30 26.21
N CYS A 130 25.77 13.48 24.96
CA CYS A 130 25.13 14.70 24.47
C CYS A 130 23.59 14.64 24.58
N HIS A 131 22.98 13.49 24.25
CA HIS A 131 21.55 13.29 24.23
C HIS A 131 21.00 12.65 25.52
N ARG A 132 21.36 13.25 26.67
CA ARG A 132 20.88 12.80 27.99
C ARG A 132 19.39 13.11 28.17
N GLY A 133 18.68 12.17 28.82
CA GLY A 133 17.30 12.36 29.23
C GLY A 133 16.30 12.33 28.07
N VAL A 134 16.59 11.58 27.03
CA VAL A 134 15.59 11.25 26.00
C VAL A 134 14.54 10.33 26.62
N VAL A 135 13.29 10.75 26.51
CA VAL A 135 12.11 10.05 27.04
C VAL A 135 11.09 9.81 25.94
N GLY A 136 10.05 9.01 26.22
CA GLY A 136 8.97 8.69 25.27
C GLY A 136 9.05 7.26 24.73
N LEU A 137 10.22 6.62 24.78
CA LEU A 137 10.39 5.23 24.39
C LEU A 137 10.03 4.29 25.56
N GLY A 138 9.42 3.16 25.25
CA GLY A 138 9.15 2.12 26.25
C GLY A 138 10.42 1.39 26.72
N ASN A 139 10.36 0.70 27.85
CA ASN A 139 11.50 0.09 28.52
C ASN A 139 12.38 -0.79 27.60
N ALA A 140 11.76 -1.55 26.68
CA ALA A 140 12.47 -2.43 25.76
C ALA A 140 13.23 -1.67 24.65
N HIS A 141 12.87 -0.42 24.38
CA HIS A 141 13.46 0.43 23.35
C HIS A 141 14.07 1.71 23.93
N SER A 142 14.19 1.79 25.25
CA SER A 142 14.82 2.97 25.89
C SER A 142 16.30 3.09 25.48
N PRO A 143 16.82 4.32 25.43
CA PRO A 143 18.25 4.54 25.14
C PRO A 143 19.18 3.79 26.10
N ASP A 144 18.79 3.61 27.34
CA ASP A 144 19.57 2.85 28.34
C ASP A 144 19.51 1.34 28.13
N ALA A 145 18.48 0.83 27.44
CA ALA A 145 18.33 -0.60 27.16
C ALA A 145 19.05 -1.05 25.89
N ILE A 146 18.96 -0.27 24.79
CA ILE A 146 19.45 -0.69 23.47
C ILE A 146 20.39 0.30 22.81
N GLY A 147 20.57 1.51 23.33
CA GLY A 147 21.35 2.59 22.73
C GLY A 147 20.65 3.26 21.54
N CYS A 148 21.08 4.46 21.20
CA CYS A 148 20.53 5.21 20.07
C CYS A 148 21.02 4.63 18.73
N ALA A 149 22.28 4.23 18.67
CA ALA A 149 22.91 3.72 17.44
C ALA A 149 22.30 2.40 16.95
N SER A 150 21.67 1.63 17.81
CA SER A 150 20.93 0.41 17.40
C SER A 150 19.85 0.69 16.37
N CYS A 151 19.21 1.84 16.45
CA CYS A 151 18.20 2.30 15.50
C CYS A 151 18.77 3.29 14.48
N HIS A 152 19.50 4.32 14.93
CA HIS A 152 19.89 5.45 14.11
C HIS A 152 21.28 5.31 13.45
N GLY A 153 22.13 4.42 13.92
CA GLY A 153 23.52 4.36 13.46
C GLY A 153 24.37 5.51 14.01
N GLY A 154 25.25 6.05 13.18
CA GLY A 154 26.22 7.06 13.58
C GLY A 154 27.46 6.48 14.24
N ASP A 155 28.44 7.35 14.58
CA ASP A 155 29.69 6.96 15.25
C ASP A 155 29.59 7.20 16.76
N VAL A 156 29.41 6.12 17.50
CA VAL A 156 29.28 6.13 18.98
C VAL A 156 30.58 6.36 19.73
N LEU A 157 31.73 6.34 19.05
CA LEU A 157 33.05 6.42 19.65
C LEU A 157 33.62 7.85 19.64
N THR A 158 32.88 8.84 19.17
CA THR A 158 33.33 10.23 19.08
C THR A 158 32.31 11.19 19.70
N LEU A 159 32.82 12.30 20.25
CA LEU A 159 32.00 13.43 20.72
C LEU A 159 32.02 14.62 19.75
N ASP A 160 32.77 14.51 18.65
CA ASP A 160 32.67 15.47 17.55
C ASP A 160 31.30 15.37 16.88
N LYS A 161 30.54 16.47 16.86
CA LYS A 161 29.18 16.47 16.39
C LYS A 161 29.05 16.01 14.93
N ALA A 162 29.93 16.48 14.05
CA ALA A 162 29.85 16.16 12.63
C ALA A 162 30.16 14.67 12.39
N ARG A 163 31.17 14.13 13.07
CA ARG A 163 31.55 12.70 12.96
C ARG A 163 30.47 11.80 13.62
N ALA A 164 30.01 12.14 14.79
CA ALA A 164 28.99 11.35 15.51
C ALA A 164 27.71 11.15 14.66
N HIS A 165 27.34 12.17 13.89
CA HIS A 165 26.15 12.12 13.04
C HIS A 165 26.41 11.67 11.59
N ALA A 166 27.65 11.39 11.22
CA ALA A 166 27.99 10.87 9.89
C ALA A 166 27.36 9.47 9.68
N GLY A 167 26.55 9.32 8.62
CA GLY A 167 25.83 8.08 8.33
C GLY A 167 24.70 7.74 9.28
N MET A 168 24.25 8.71 10.09
CA MET A 168 23.08 8.53 10.96
C MET A 168 21.78 8.63 10.15
N GLU A 169 20.86 7.71 10.39
CA GLU A 169 19.50 7.75 9.88
C GLU A 169 18.59 8.48 10.88
N THR A 170 18.16 9.69 10.52
CA THR A 170 17.23 10.45 11.38
C THR A 170 15.89 9.74 11.51
N ILE A 171 15.41 9.13 10.43
CA ILE A 171 14.17 8.35 10.37
C ILE A 171 14.54 6.87 10.22
N ALA A 172 14.76 6.19 11.35
CA ALA A 172 15.08 4.78 11.36
C ALA A 172 13.83 3.90 11.16
N GLY A 173 14.00 2.72 10.58
CA GLY A 173 12.92 1.74 10.40
C GLY A 173 12.54 1.43 8.95
N HIS A 174 13.19 2.08 7.99
CA HIS A 174 13.03 1.78 6.56
C HIS A 174 13.37 0.31 6.26
N LEU A 175 12.61 -0.33 5.36
CA LEU A 175 12.86 -1.73 5.01
C LEU A 175 14.22 -1.95 4.38
N ALA A 176 14.80 -0.95 3.69
CA ALA A 176 16.13 -1.03 3.10
C ALA A 176 17.23 -1.29 4.14
N THR A 177 17.10 -0.69 5.33
CA THR A 177 18.07 -0.78 6.43
C THR A 177 17.58 -1.63 7.60
N ALA A 178 16.33 -2.09 7.57
CA ALA A 178 15.68 -2.79 8.68
C ALA A 178 16.44 -4.04 9.15
N ARG A 179 17.13 -4.76 8.26
CA ARG A 179 17.95 -5.93 8.63
C ARG A 179 19.12 -5.56 9.52
N LEU A 180 19.71 -4.39 9.30
CA LEU A 180 20.86 -3.89 10.07
C LEU A 180 20.41 -3.20 11.37
N ARG A 181 19.15 -2.79 11.49
CA ARG A 181 18.59 -2.08 12.63
C ARG A 181 17.65 -2.98 13.43
N CYS A 182 16.38 -2.99 13.09
CA CYS A 182 15.36 -3.78 13.79
C CYS A 182 15.58 -5.30 13.70
N GLY A 183 16.17 -5.79 12.59
CA GLY A 183 16.34 -7.22 12.28
C GLY A 183 17.57 -7.88 12.86
N GLN A 184 18.34 -7.23 13.73
CA GLN A 184 19.49 -7.85 14.38
C GLN A 184 19.08 -9.08 15.22
N ALA A 185 20.03 -10.03 15.39
CA ALA A 185 19.78 -11.31 16.03
C ALA A 185 19.17 -11.21 17.44
N ALA A 186 19.52 -10.17 18.19
CA ALA A 186 18.99 -9.91 19.53
C ALA A 186 17.63 -9.19 19.54
N CYS A 187 17.11 -8.76 18.37
CA CYS A 187 15.92 -7.91 18.24
C CYS A 187 14.77 -8.65 17.54
N HIS A 188 14.58 -8.38 16.22
CA HIS A 188 13.42 -8.90 15.46
C HIS A 188 13.85 -9.68 14.18
N PRO A 189 14.76 -10.67 14.27
CA PRO A 189 15.32 -11.32 13.07
C PRO A 189 14.29 -12.10 12.25
N THR A 190 13.22 -12.58 12.86
CA THR A 190 12.17 -13.37 12.19
C THR A 190 11.09 -12.49 11.55
N ILE A 191 10.93 -11.25 12.01
CA ILE A 191 9.86 -10.35 11.55
C ILE A 191 10.23 -9.72 10.21
N ILE A 192 11.48 -9.28 10.03
CA ILE A 192 11.89 -8.55 8.83
C ILE A 192 11.66 -9.36 7.54
N PRO A 193 12.07 -10.64 7.43
CA PRO A 193 11.81 -11.43 6.23
C PRO A 193 10.32 -11.63 5.92
N ARG A 194 9.46 -11.61 6.94
CA ARG A 194 8.01 -11.68 6.77
C ARG A 194 7.48 -10.40 6.14
N VAL A 195 7.83 -9.25 6.72
CA VAL A 195 7.39 -7.93 6.24
C VAL A 195 7.83 -7.67 4.81
N GLU A 196 9.09 -7.99 4.47
CA GLU A 196 9.63 -7.83 3.12
C GLU A 196 8.87 -8.63 2.04
N ARG A 197 8.26 -9.76 2.43
CA ARG A 197 7.47 -10.60 1.54
C ARG A 197 5.98 -10.29 1.56
N SER A 198 5.53 -9.44 2.47
CA SER A 198 4.12 -9.09 2.59
C SER A 198 3.59 -8.38 1.35
N VAL A 199 2.30 -8.48 1.10
CA VAL A 199 1.65 -7.79 -0.03
C VAL A 199 1.73 -6.26 0.09
N MET A 200 1.88 -5.72 1.31
CA MET A 200 2.09 -4.28 1.52
C MET A 200 3.48 -3.82 1.11
N ALA A 201 4.50 -4.67 1.25
CA ALA A 201 5.85 -4.37 0.79
C ALA A 201 6.02 -4.64 -0.71
N THR A 202 5.42 -5.71 -1.22
CA THR A 202 5.62 -6.16 -2.60
C THR A 202 4.68 -5.52 -3.61
N MET A 203 3.46 -5.12 -3.23
CA MET A 203 2.37 -4.71 -4.13
C MET A 203 2.05 -5.74 -5.22
N SER A 204 2.38 -7.01 -5.00
CA SER A 204 2.38 -8.08 -6.00
C SER A 204 1.10 -8.13 -6.84
N GLY A 205 -0.08 -8.14 -6.20
CA GLY A 205 -1.35 -8.19 -6.90
C GLY A 205 -1.65 -6.96 -7.77
N ILE A 206 -1.20 -5.78 -7.37
CA ILE A 206 -1.36 -4.53 -8.14
C ILE A 206 -0.46 -4.57 -9.38
N VAL A 207 0.79 -4.99 -9.23
CA VAL A 207 1.73 -5.14 -10.34
C VAL A 207 1.18 -6.11 -11.39
N ALA A 208 0.73 -7.29 -10.97
CA ALA A 208 0.19 -8.31 -11.86
C ALA A 208 -1.05 -7.82 -12.63
N VAL A 209 -1.99 -7.17 -11.93
CA VAL A 209 -3.22 -6.63 -12.54
C VAL A 209 -2.91 -5.52 -13.52
N ASN A 210 -2.03 -4.58 -13.17
CA ASN A 210 -1.70 -3.48 -14.05
C ASN A 210 -1.06 -3.95 -15.37
N ARG A 211 -0.08 -4.85 -15.30
CA ARG A 211 0.53 -5.46 -16.49
C ARG A 211 -0.50 -6.18 -17.37
N THR A 212 -1.47 -6.85 -16.75
CA THR A 212 -2.57 -7.50 -17.49
C THR A 212 -3.50 -6.49 -18.16
N VAL A 213 -3.85 -5.41 -17.47
CA VAL A 213 -4.71 -4.34 -17.99
C VAL A 213 -4.05 -3.66 -19.19
N PHE A 214 -2.74 -3.42 -19.13
CA PHE A 214 -1.96 -2.89 -20.24
C PHE A 214 -1.74 -3.90 -21.37
N GLY A 215 -2.05 -5.19 -21.17
CA GLY A 215 -1.85 -6.24 -22.15
C GLY A 215 -0.40 -6.73 -22.27
N GLU A 216 0.43 -6.43 -21.29
CA GLU A 216 1.85 -6.82 -21.26
C GLU A 216 2.07 -8.24 -20.73
N SER A 217 1.14 -8.75 -19.93
CA SER A 217 1.18 -10.13 -19.44
C SER A 217 -0.22 -10.71 -19.28
N ALA A 218 -0.34 -12.03 -19.34
CA ALA A 218 -1.54 -12.71 -18.87
C ALA A 218 -1.66 -12.59 -17.34
N LEU A 219 -2.87 -12.78 -16.81
CA LEU A 219 -3.08 -12.89 -15.36
C LEU A 219 -2.26 -14.06 -14.82
N VAL A 220 -1.19 -13.76 -14.10
CA VAL A 220 -0.27 -14.76 -13.57
C VAL A 220 -0.38 -14.79 -12.06
N SER A 221 -0.58 -15.97 -11.50
CA SER A 221 -0.56 -16.23 -10.06
C SER A 221 0.87 -16.36 -9.51
N ARG A 222 1.79 -15.52 -9.96
CA ARG A 222 3.17 -15.48 -9.47
C ARG A 222 3.40 -14.20 -8.67
N PRO A 223 4.10 -14.29 -7.54
CA PRO A 223 4.51 -13.11 -6.80
C PRO A 223 5.35 -12.17 -7.68
N ALA A 224 5.08 -10.89 -7.58
CA ALA A 224 5.85 -9.80 -8.17
C ALA A 224 6.27 -8.84 -7.06
N HIS A 225 7.21 -7.94 -7.34
CA HIS A 225 7.63 -6.94 -6.37
C HIS A 225 7.70 -5.56 -7.03
N VAL A 226 7.24 -4.53 -6.34
CA VAL A 226 7.27 -3.14 -6.81
C VAL A 226 8.70 -2.65 -7.15
N ARG A 227 9.71 -3.18 -6.48
CA ARG A 227 11.12 -2.88 -6.76
C ARG A 227 11.61 -3.42 -8.10
N ASP A 228 10.91 -4.42 -8.65
CA ASP A 228 11.27 -5.07 -9.92
C ASP A 228 10.53 -4.45 -11.11
N LEU A 229 9.91 -3.29 -10.92
CA LEU A 229 9.26 -2.55 -11.99
C LEU A 229 10.29 -2.01 -12.97
N GLY A 230 10.12 -2.38 -14.25
CA GLY A 230 10.94 -1.94 -15.37
C GLY A 230 10.50 -0.61 -15.96
N GLN A 231 10.66 -0.50 -17.29
CA GLN A 231 10.35 0.69 -18.08
C GLN A 231 9.22 0.46 -19.09
N SER A 232 8.45 -0.63 -18.96
CA SER A 232 7.27 -0.86 -19.79
C SER A 232 6.19 0.20 -19.52
N ALA A 233 5.16 0.29 -20.34
CA ALA A 233 4.07 1.22 -20.14
C ALA A 233 3.34 0.95 -18.81
N ALA A 234 3.04 -0.32 -18.50
CA ALA A 234 2.43 -0.70 -17.25
C ALA A 234 3.31 -0.39 -16.04
N ASP A 235 4.61 -0.68 -16.13
CA ASP A 235 5.53 -0.50 -15.02
C ASP A 235 5.77 0.98 -14.73
N THR A 236 5.96 1.83 -15.76
CA THR A 236 6.12 3.29 -15.55
C THR A 236 4.84 3.94 -15.05
N HIS A 237 3.66 3.47 -15.47
CA HIS A 237 2.39 3.90 -14.90
C HIS A 237 2.33 3.62 -13.38
N LEU A 238 2.71 2.42 -12.94
CA LEU A 238 2.76 2.08 -11.52
C LEU A 238 3.79 2.89 -10.75
N ARG A 239 4.99 3.08 -11.31
CA ARG A 239 6.07 3.85 -10.70
C ARG A 239 5.64 5.28 -10.38
N GLN A 240 4.84 5.90 -11.25
CA GLN A 240 4.39 7.28 -11.10
C GLN A 240 3.12 7.43 -10.26
N LEU A 241 2.13 6.57 -10.42
CA LEU A 241 0.80 6.78 -9.83
C LEU A 241 0.49 5.91 -8.60
N CYS A 242 1.06 4.71 -8.50
CA CYS A 242 0.65 3.76 -7.48
C CYS A 242 1.74 3.41 -6.46
N ALA A 243 3.01 3.45 -6.87
CA ALA A 243 4.12 2.97 -6.04
C ALA A 243 4.34 3.78 -4.76
N SER A 244 3.81 5.00 -4.68
CA SER A 244 3.87 5.84 -3.46
C SER A 244 3.26 5.18 -2.20
N CYS A 245 2.49 4.10 -2.35
CA CYS A 245 1.81 3.42 -1.23
C CYS A 245 2.46 2.10 -0.80
N HIS A 246 3.64 1.72 -1.31
CA HIS A 246 4.28 0.50 -0.83
C HIS A 246 5.01 0.73 0.49
N LEU A 247 5.02 -0.29 1.35
CA LEU A 247 5.60 -0.17 2.70
C LEU A 247 7.12 0.08 2.68
N GLY A 248 7.80 -0.32 1.60
CA GLY A 248 9.23 -0.08 1.40
C GLY A 248 9.60 1.33 0.93
N LEU A 249 8.63 2.23 0.72
CA LEU A 249 8.89 3.64 0.42
C LEU A 249 9.62 4.28 1.59
N GLU A 250 10.65 5.06 1.32
CA GLU A 250 11.33 5.84 2.34
C GLU A 250 10.47 7.02 2.80
N LYS A 251 10.43 7.22 4.11
CA LYS A 251 9.79 8.39 4.72
C LYS A 251 10.86 9.45 4.93
N THR A 252 10.71 10.59 4.31
CA THR A 252 11.70 11.68 4.37
C THR A 252 11.32 12.78 5.36
N ALA A 253 10.03 12.95 5.65
CA ALA A 253 9.54 13.94 6.61
C ALA A 253 9.38 13.32 8.00
N LEU A 254 9.79 14.04 9.05
CA LEU A 254 9.48 13.69 10.43
C LEU A 254 7.97 13.79 10.69
N GLY A 255 7.51 13.19 11.78
CA GLY A 255 6.11 13.22 12.17
C GLY A 255 5.35 11.93 11.93
N PRO A 256 4.07 11.87 12.32
CA PRO A 256 3.23 10.70 12.11
C PRO A 256 2.98 10.43 10.62
N ASN A 257 2.59 9.21 10.30
CA ASN A 257 2.11 8.90 8.96
C ASN A 257 0.75 9.55 8.72
N GLY A 258 0.54 10.00 7.48
CA GLY A 258 -0.67 10.68 7.03
C GLY A 258 -0.75 10.68 5.51
N GLU A 259 -1.60 11.52 4.94
CA GLU A 259 -1.79 11.59 3.51
C GLU A 259 -0.52 11.98 2.76
N ASP A 260 0.28 12.89 3.33
CA ASP A 260 1.49 13.45 2.70
C ASP A 260 2.79 12.78 3.16
N ALA A 261 2.73 11.98 4.24
CA ALA A 261 3.91 11.35 4.84
C ALA A 261 3.68 9.87 5.08
N ARG A 262 3.86 9.05 4.05
CA ARG A 262 3.66 7.60 4.09
C ARG A 262 4.97 6.86 3.87
N GLY A 263 4.94 5.54 4.04
CA GLY A 263 6.15 4.71 3.97
C GLY A 263 6.86 4.60 5.32
N GLY A 264 8.15 4.32 5.29
CA GLY A 264 8.99 4.20 6.49
C GLY A 264 9.08 2.77 7.06
N GLY A 265 8.57 1.77 6.37
CA GLY A 265 8.70 0.37 6.80
C GLY A 265 8.06 0.10 8.16
N CYS A 266 8.86 -0.35 9.13
CA CYS A 266 8.38 -0.72 10.47
C CYS A 266 7.72 0.45 11.21
N ILE A 267 8.26 1.65 11.06
CA ILE A 267 7.75 2.85 11.74
C ILE A 267 6.44 3.36 11.15
N ALA A 268 6.04 2.92 9.96
CA ALA A 268 4.73 3.26 9.40
C ALA A 268 3.57 2.89 10.34
N CYS A 269 3.72 1.78 11.06
CA CYS A 269 2.73 1.29 12.00
C CYS A 269 3.14 1.43 13.46
N HIS A 270 4.43 1.32 13.78
CA HIS A 270 4.89 1.17 15.16
C HIS A 270 5.38 2.46 15.81
N LEU A 271 5.58 3.56 15.04
CA LEU A 271 5.99 4.85 15.59
C LEU A 271 4.76 5.67 15.98
N VAL A 272 4.58 5.89 17.29
CA VAL A 272 3.41 6.57 17.85
C VAL A 272 3.83 7.91 18.45
N TYR A 273 3.26 8.98 17.95
CA TYR A 273 3.49 10.33 18.48
C TYR A 273 2.48 10.65 19.57
N SER A 274 2.95 10.82 20.82
CA SER A 274 2.14 11.45 21.86
C SER A 274 1.96 12.93 21.56
N HIS A 275 1.04 13.58 22.30
CA HIS A 275 0.86 15.02 22.21
C HIS A 275 2.18 15.78 22.50
N GLU A 276 2.91 15.36 23.53
CA GLU A 276 4.19 15.94 23.92
C GLU A 276 5.25 15.75 22.83
N ALA A 277 5.28 14.58 22.16
CA ALA A 277 6.19 14.31 21.05
C ALA A 277 5.86 15.20 19.84
N LEU A 278 4.59 15.42 19.54
CA LEU A 278 4.16 16.36 18.47
C LEU A 278 4.54 17.80 18.78
N VAL A 279 4.32 18.26 20.01
CA VAL A 279 4.72 19.62 20.45
C VAL A 279 6.23 19.78 20.35
N ALA A 280 6.99 18.77 20.77
CA ALA A 280 8.45 18.80 20.69
C ALA A 280 8.94 18.80 19.23
N LEU A 281 8.30 18.04 18.36
CA LEU A 281 8.60 18.01 16.92
C LEU A 281 8.34 19.38 16.28
N ASN A 282 7.16 19.96 16.48
CA ASN A 282 6.81 21.28 15.92
C ASN A 282 7.80 22.36 16.36
N ARG A 283 8.21 22.32 17.64
CA ARG A 283 9.22 23.23 18.15
C ARG A 283 10.58 23.02 17.49
N TYR A 284 10.97 21.77 17.27
CA TYR A 284 12.20 21.41 16.58
C TYR A 284 12.22 21.92 15.13
N GLU A 285 11.13 21.73 14.38
CA GLU A 285 11.03 22.20 12.99
C GLU A 285 11.08 23.73 12.90
N ASP A 286 10.40 24.45 13.81
CA ASP A 286 10.48 25.91 13.89
C ASP A 286 11.92 26.40 14.23
N GLN A 287 12.60 25.74 15.17
CA GLN A 287 13.98 26.05 15.51
C GLN A 287 14.95 25.72 14.38
N LYS A 288 14.72 24.65 13.64
CA LYS A 288 15.53 24.23 12.49
C LYS A 288 15.49 25.26 11.38
N GLN A 289 14.31 25.82 11.09
CA GLN A 289 14.18 26.92 10.12
C GLN A 289 14.97 28.17 10.53
N ARG A 290 15.17 28.37 11.83
CA ARG A 290 15.97 29.49 12.38
C ARG A 290 17.47 29.16 12.57
N GLY A 291 17.91 27.96 12.22
CA GLY A 291 19.29 27.52 12.43
C GLY A 291 19.68 27.25 13.88
N LEU A 292 18.71 27.12 14.78
CA LEU A 292 18.87 26.98 16.24
C LEU A 292 18.42 25.60 16.77
N ALA A 293 18.21 24.64 15.89
CA ALA A 293 17.61 23.37 16.25
C ALA A 293 18.51 22.53 17.18
N GLU A 294 17.93 22.12 18.30
CA GLU A 294 18.44 21.04 19.15
C GLU A 294 17.51 19.83 19.02
N ALA A 295 18.10 18.64 18.98
CA ALA A 295 17.32 17.40 18.89
C ALA A 295 16.29 17.31 20.04
N PRO A 296 15.05 16.96 19.75
CA PRO A 296 14.01 16.85 20.78
C PRO A 296 14.40 15.78 21.81
N ARG A 297 14.17 16.07 23.09
CA ARG A 297 14.33 15.04 24.14
C ARG A 297 13.09 14.17 24.27
N GLN A 298 11.95 14.62 23.78
CA GLN A 298 10.74 13.83 23.71
C GLN A 298 10.70 13.05 22.40
N HIS A 299 10.98 11.77 22.46
CA HIS A 299 10.96 10.86 21.32
C HIS A 299 9.56 10.26 21.16
N PRO A 300 9.06 10.03 19.94
CA PRO A 300 7.85 9.21 19.72
C PRO A 300 8.07 7.77 20.18
N ALA A 301 7.03 7.12 20.67
CA ALA A 301 7.11 5.76 21.17
C ALA A 301 7.18 4.72 20.04
N ILE A 302 7.96 3.64 20.25
CA ILE A 302 7.81 2.42 19.47
C ILE A 302 6.84 1.51 20.23
N SER A 303 5.66 1.26 19.65
CA SER A 303 4.55 0.66 20.36
C SER A 303 3.74 -0.32 19.50
N LEU A 304 2.95 -1.14 20.19
CA LEU A 304 1.85 -1.94 19.62
C LEU A 304 0.51 -1.18 19.67
N ASP A 305 0.47 0.03 20.19
CA ASP A 305 -0.72 0.88 20.24
C ASP A 305 -0.95 1.53 18.87
N ILE A 306 -1.34 0.70 17.90
CA ILE A 306 -1.54 1.08 16.51
C ILE A 306 -2.98 1.53 16.32
N ASP A 307 -3.19 2.79 15.97
CA ASP A 307 -4.51 3.32 15.64
C ASP A 307 -4.80 3.36 14.13
N ASN A 308 -6.02 3.72 13.78
CA ASN A 308 -6.45 3.79 12.38
C ASN A 308 -5.68 4.85 11.58
N GLY A 309 -5.21 5.92 12.23
CA GLY A 309 -4.46 7.00 11.59
C GLY A 309 -3.18 6.51 10.93
N GLN A 310 -2.51 5.52 11.53
CA GLN A 310 -1.29 4.95 10.97
C GLN A 310 -1.53 4.15 9.68
N CYS A 311 -2.74 3.66 9.47
CA CYS A 311 -3.15 3.00 8.22
C CYS A 311 -3.53 4.02 7.14
N PHE A 312 -3.95 5.21 7.57
CA PHE A 312 -4.59 6.22 6.75
C PHE A 312 -3.70 6.71 5.60
N GLY A 313 -2.41 6.90 5.81
CA GLY A 313 -1.49 7.42 4.83
C GLY A 313 -1.52 6.69 3.48
N CYS A 314 -1.65 5.35 3.50
CA CYS A 314 -1.74 4.52 2.30
C CYS A 314 -3.18 4.12 1.96
N HIS A 315 -4.01 3.81 2.96
CA HIS A 315 -5.35 3.26 2.75
C HIS A 315 -6.45 4.31 2.54
N SER A 316 -6.17 5.60 2.72
CA SER A 316 -7.09 6.72 2.39
C SER A 316 -7.07 7.11 0.91
N ARG A 317 -6.04 6.76 0.15
CA ARG A 317 -5.97 7.06 -1.28
C ARG A 317 -7.12 6.39 -2.03
N SER A 318 -7.78 7.16 -2.88
CA SER A 318 -8.99 6.76 -3.61
C SER A 318 -10.23 6.52 -2.71
N GLY A 319 -10.21 6.91 -1.45
CA GLY A 319 -11.35 6.87 -0.54
C GLY A 319 -11.96 5.48 -0.31
N ARG A 320 -11.17 4.41 -0.39
CA ARG A 320 -11.75 3.07 -0.55
C ARG A 320 -11.77 2.19 0.69
N ILE A 321 -10.94 2.45 1.70
CA ILE A 321 -10.86 1.56 2.87
C ILE A 321 -10.97 2.34 4.17
N SER A 322 -9.94 3.08 4.59
CA SER A 322 -9.99 3.79 5.87
C SER A 322 -11.06 4.86 5.91
N THR A 323 -11.19 5.65 4.83
CA THR A 323 -12.23 6.68 4.72
C THR A 323 -13.61 6.07 4.71
N SER A 324 -13.83 4.97 3.98
CA SER A 324 -15.12 4.25 3.95
C SER A 324 -15.47 3.67 5.32
N TYR A 325 -14.49 3.10 6.04
CA TYR A 325 -14.67 2.58 7.39
C TYR A 325 -15.17 3.65 8.36
N GLU A 326 -14.64 4.85 8.24
CA GLU A 326 -15.09 6.04 8.99
C GLU A 326 -16.38 6.66 8.44
N GLY A 327 -16.89 6.19 7.31
CA GLY A 327 -18.10 6.67 6.67
C GLY A 327 -17.93 7.87 5.75
N TRP A 328 -16.71 8.10 5.25
CA TRP A 328 -16.42 9.20 4.34
C TRP A 328 -16.32 8.74 2.90
N HIS A 329 -16.99 9.46 2.01
CA HIS A 329 -17.00 9.23 0.57
C HIS A 329 -16.37 10.42 -0.16
N GLU A 330 -15.43 10.19 -1.05
CA GLU A 330 -14.76 11.23 -1.84
C GLU A 330 -15.72 11.86 -2.85
N MET A 331 -15.73 13.17 -2.92
CA MET A 331 -16.54 13.94 -3.86
C MET A 331 -15.71 14.26 -5.10
N HIS A 332 -16.26 14.02 -6.28
CA HIS A 332 -15.57 14.32 -7.55
C HIS A 332 -15.60 15.83 -7.85
N ASP A 333 -16.76 16.44 -7.70
CA ASP A 333 -17.00 17.87 -7.95
C ASP A 333 -17.60 18.50 -6.67
N PRO A 334 -16.76 18.87 -5.68
CA PRO A 334 -17.25 19.47 -4.46
C PRO A 334 -17.90 20.84 -4.76
N PRO A 335 -18.98 21.21 -4.09
CA PRO A 335 -19.58 22.54 -4.22
C PRO A 335 -18.57 23.64 -3.92
N THR A 336 -18.59 24.73 -4.65
CA THR A 336 -17.65 25.86 -4.51
C THR A 336 -17.61 26.42 -3.08
N GLU A 337 -18.73 26.34 -2.36
CA GLU A 337 -18.83 26.77 -0.97
C GLU A 337 -17.99 25.95 0.02
N VAL A 338 -17.60 24.74 -0.36
CA VAL A 338 -16.79 23.83 0.45
C VAL A 338 -15.30 24.08 0.21
N SER A 339 -14.96 24.57 -0.96
CA SER A 339 -13.59 24.86 -1.39
C SER A 339 -13.08 26.26 -0.97
N ASP A 340 -13.90 27.03 -0.24
CA ASP A 340 -13.51 28.35 0.26
C ASP A 340 -12.73 28.23 1.58
N PRO A 341 -11.41 28.53 1.60
CA PRO A 341 -10.58 28.42 2.80
C PRO A 341 -11.02 29.33 3.97
N GLY A 342 -11.83 30.34 3.68
CA GLY A 342 -12.31 31.32 4.68
C GLY A 342 -13.59 30.90 5.39
N ARG A 343 -14.25 29.82 4.99
CA ARG A 343 -15.53 29.40 5.55
C ARG A 343 -15.41 28.05 6.27
N PRO A 344 -15.96 27.92 7.49
CA PRO A 344 -15.99 26.60 8.15
C PRO A 344 -16.74 25.60 7.29
N ALA A 345 -16.09 24.48 6.96
CA ALA A 345 -16.75 23.41 6.24
C ALA A 345 -17.99 22.89 7.00
N PRO A 346 -19.09 22.57 6.30
CA PRO A 346 -20.24 21.96 6.94
C PRO A 346 -19.81 20.68 7.71
N SER A 347 -20.44 20.37 8.83
CA SER A 347 -20.12 19.20 9.67
C SER A 347 -20.18 17.85 8.93
N ARG A 348 -20.77 17.84 7.73
CA ARG A 348 -20.88 16.67 6.83
C ARG A 348 -19.78 16.59 5.77
N VAL A 349 -18.84 17.50 5.78
CA VAL A 349 -17.74 17.57 4.80
C VAL A 349 -16.41 17.60 5.52
N ARG A 350 -15.42 16.93 4.95
CA ARG A 350 -14.04 16.90 5.41
C ARG A 350 -13.11 17.10 4.21
N THR A 351 -12.15 18.01 4.34
CA THR A 351 -11.06 18.17 3.39
C THR A 351 -9.80 17.54 3.97
N LEU A 352 -9.11 16.70 3.21
CA LEU A 352 -7.83 16.11 3.60
C LEU A 352 -6.67 17.09 3.30
N ALA A 353 -5.49 16.77 3.79
CA ALA A 353 -4.29 17.58 3.59
C ALA A 353 -3.87 17.69 2.10
N ASP A 354 -4.23 16.71 1.29
CA ASP A 354 -4.02 16.69 -0.16
C ASP A 354 -5.19 17.28 -0.97
N GLU A 355 -6.00 18.13 -0.32
CA GLU A 355 -7.12 18.90 -0.88
C GLU A 355 -8.33 18.07 -1.36
N ARG A 356 -8.31 16.73 -1.24
CA ARG A 356 -9.46 15.92 -1.56
C ARG A 356 -10.59 16.18 -0.56
N VAL A 357 -11.79 16.30 -1.08
CA VAL A 357 -13.01 16.61 -0.31
C VAL A 357 -13.87 15.38 -0.16
N PHE A 358 -14.36 15.14 1.04
CA PHE A 358 -15.18 13.98 1.39
C PHE A 358 -16.48 14.43 2.03
N GLU A 359 -17.57 13.73 1.73
CA GLU A 359 -18.87 13.86 2.40
C GLU A 359 -19.13 12.70 3.36
N ARG A 360 -19.86 12.95 4.43
CA ARG A 360 -20.28 11.94 5.40
C ARG A 360 -21.46 11.15 4.86
N VAL A 361 -21.27 9.85 4.64
CA VAL A 361 -22.33 8.91 4.24
C VAL A 361 -22.76 8.09 5.46
N MET A 362 -22.11 6.97 5.73
CA MET A 362 -22.39 6.11 6.88
C MET A 362 -21.13 5.32 7.24
N PRO A 363 -20.68 5.37 8.49
CA PRO A 363 -19.56 4.56 8.96
C PRO A 363 -19.91 3.08 9.12
N ASP A 364 -18.89 2.23 9.14
CA ASP A 364 -19.03 0.81 9.45
C ASP A 364 -19.54 0.61 10.90
N ILE A 365 -20.37 -0.39 11.12
CA ILE A 365 -20.93 -0.69 12.45
C ILE A 365 -19.82 -1.04 13.48
N HIS A 366 -18.72 -1.65 13.04
CA HIS A 366 -17.59 -1.98 13.90
C HIS A 366 -16.83 -0.71 14.31
N GLN A 367 -16.67 0.25 13.40
CA GLN A 367 -16.13 1.58 13.70
C GLN A 367 -17.02 2.32 14.72
N GLN A 368 -18.35 2.30 14.53
CA GLN A 368 -19.29 2.88 15.50
C GLN A 368 -19.21 2.24 16.89
N ARG A 369 -18.76 0.99 16.97
CA ARG A 369 -18.53 0.25 18.21
C ARG A 369 -17.11 0.42 18.76
N GLY A 370 -16.31 1.25 18.11
CA GLY A 370 -14.94 1.61 18.52
C GLY A 370 -13.90 0.54 18.21
N LEU A 371 -14.13 -0.34 17.23
CA LEU A 371 -13.12 -1.28 16.77
C LEU A 371 -12.15 -0.55 15.82
N ASP A 372 -10.87 -0.81 16.01
CA ASP A 372 -9.80 -0.37 15.14
C ASP A 372 -9.48 -1.42 14.06
N CYS A 373 -8.77 -1.02 13.00
CA CYS A 373 -8.36 -1.94 11.92
C CYS A 373 -7.64 -3.17 12.47
N VAL A 374 -6.76 -2.96 13.45
CA VAL A 374 -5.98 -4.00 14.09
C VAL A 374 -6.81 -4.96 14.96
N ASP A 375 -8.04 -4.61 15.37
CA ASP A 375 -8.90 -5.51 16.14
C ASP A 375 -9.34 -6.73 15.31
N CYS A 376 -9.48 -6.53 13.99
CA CYS A 376 -9.79 -7.58 13.02
C CYS A 376 -8.54 -8.16 12.37
N HIS A 377 -7.66 -7.29 11.85
CA HIS A 377 -6.49 -7.73 11.10
C HIS A 377 -5.40 -8.28 12.02
N THR A 378 -4.93 -9.48 11.66
CA THR A 378 -3.91 -10.21 12.43
C THR A 378 -2.49 -9.73 12.11
N ALA A 379 -1.53 -10.10 12.95
CA ALA A 379 -0.12 -9.82 12.70
C ALA A 379 0.39 -10.45 11.38
N ASN A 380 -0.09 -11.64 11.05
CA ASN A 380 0.29 -12.32 9.80
C ASN A 380 -0.30 -11.62 8.57
N GLU A 381 -1.52 -11.09 8.67
CA GLU A 381 -2.13 -10.34 7.58
C GLU A 381 -1.43 -9.00 7.33
N VAL A 382 -1.01 -8.31 8.40
CA VAL A 382 -0.40 -6.98 8.31
C VAL A 382 1.10 -7.06 8.03
N MET A 383 1.83 -7.91 8.76
CA MET A 383 3.29 -8.04 8.64
C MET A 383 3.73 -9.17 7.69
N GLY A 384 2.79 -9.93 7.12
CA GLY A 384 3.09 -11.10 6.32
C GLY A 384 3.30 -12.37 7.15
N ASP A 385 3.10 -13.51 6.53
CA ASP A 385 3.29 -14.86 7.10
C ASP A 385 4.64 -15.49 6.73
N GLY A 386 5.48 -14.75 6.01
CA GLY A 386 6.77 -15.21 5.52
C GLY A 386 6.75 -15.77 4.10
N VAL A 387 5.55 -15.91 3.52
CA VAL A 387 5.36 -16.35 2.14
C VAL A 387 5.16 -15.14 1.23
N ALA A 388 5.76 -15.14 0.05
CA ALA A 388 5.46 -14.15 -0.96
C ALA A 388 4.18 -14.55 -1.70
N HIS A 389 3.13 -13.76 -1.54
CA HIS A 389 1.84 -14.01 -2.13
C HIS A 389 1.64 -13.26 -3.45
N ALA A 390 0.98 -13.88 -4.41
CA ALA A 390 0.61 -13.22 -5.66
C ALA A 390 -0.58 -12.26 -5.48
N ARG A 391 -1.44 -12.51 -4.51
CA ARG A 391 -2.71 -11.79 -4.32
C ARG A 391 -2.97 -11.49 -2.84
N LYS A 392 -3.67 -10.37 -2.59
CA LYS A 392 -4.08 -10.02 -1.22
C LYS A 392 -4.93 -11.11 -0.53
N SER A 393 -5.79 -11.81 -1.27
CA SER A 393 -6.65 -12.86 -0.73
C SER A 393 -5.92 -14.12 -0.25
N GLU A 394 -4.64 -14.26 -0.57
CA GLU A 394 -3.80 -15.35 -0.08
C GLU A 394 -3.18 -15.02 1.27
N GLN A 395 -2.94 -13.74 1.56
CA GLN A 395 -2.41 -13.26 2.84
C GLN A 395 -3.52 -12.80 3.80
N LEU A 396 -4.52 -12.05 3.32
CA LEU A 396 -5.65 -11.58 4.13
C LEU A 396 -6.71 -12.69 4.19
N ARG A 397 -6.89 -13.30 5.36
CA ARG A 397 -7.70 -14.50 5.55
C ARG A 397 -8.85 -14.32 6.53
N ILE A 398 -8.84 -13.22 7.32
CA ILE A 398 -9.93 -12.94 8.27
C ILE A 398 -11.27 -12.79 7.55
N THR A 399 -12.29 -13.42 8.07
CA THR A 399 -13.65 -13.38 7.56
C THR A 399 -14.64 -13.02 8.65
N CYS A 400 -15.87 -12.68 8.28
CA CYS A 400 -16.93 -12.38 9.23
C CYS A 400 -17.21 -13.61 10.17
N GLU A 401 -17.11 -14.80 9.60
CA GLU A 401 -17.38 -16.07 10.28
C GLU A 401 -16.35 -16.41 11.36
N ASP A 402 -15.16 -15.81 11.32
CA ASP A 402 -14.12 -16.00 12.33
C ASP A 402 -14.47 -15.32 13.68
N CYS A 403 -15.41 -14.33 13.63
CA CYS A 403 -15.96 -13.67 14.81
C CYS A 403 -17.44 -13.98 15.03
N HIS A 404 -18.20 -14.11 13.94
CA HIS A 404 -19.64 -14.33 13.94
C HIS A 404 -19.96 -15.78 13.51
N SER A 405 -19.78 -16.73 14.40
CA SER A 405 -20.03 -18.14 14.12
C SER A 405 -21.44 -18.39 13.60
N SER A 406 -21.61 -19.45 12.81
CA SER A 406 -22.93 -19.91 12.41
C SER A 406 -23.77 -20.29 13.63
N PRO A 407 -25.13 -20.14 13.56
CA PRO A 407 -26.00 -20.53 14.65
C PRO A 407 -25.76 -21.98 15.09
N GLY A 408 -25.61 -22.19 16.40
CA GLY A 408 -25.37 -23.52 16.99
C GLY A 408 -23.96 -24.08 16.79
N LYS A 409 -23.04 -23.33 16.14
CA LYS A 409 -21.63 -23.71 16.03
C LYS A 409 -20.77 -22.83 16.92
N ALA A 410 -19.89 -23.45 17.70
CA ALA A 410 -18.86 -22.70 18.43
C ALA A 410 -17.75 -22.25 17.49
N LEU A 411 -17.09 -21.13 17.82
CA LEU A 411 -15.87 -20.74 17.12
C LEU A 411 -14.78 -21.81 17.31
N PRO A 412 -13.98 -22.10 16.28
CA PRO A 412 -12.80 -22.94 16.44
C PRO A 412 -11.84 -22.31 17.45
N VAL A 413 -11.31 -23.11 18.36
CA VAL A 413 -10.38 -22.62 19.40
C VAL A 413 -9.06 -23.36 19.38
N ILE A 414 -8.03 -22.73 19.92
CA ILE A 414 -6.71 -23.30 20.17
C ILE A 414 -6.34 -23.12 21.64
N PRO A 415 -5.84 -24.14 22.33
CA PRO A 415 -5.35 -23.99 23.69
C PRO A 415 -4.16 -23.01 23.77
N ALA A 416 -4.04 -22.23 24.83
CA ALA A 416 -2.94 -21.30 25.05
C ALA A 416 -1.55 -21.98 24.95
N SER A 417 -1.45 -23.25 25.37
CA SER A 417 -0.24 -24.05 25.29
C SER A 417 0.22 -24.37 23.86
N GLN A 418 -0.70 -24.32 22.88
CA GLN A 418 -0.44 -24.63 21.48
C GLN A 418 -0.26 -23.37 20.62
N LEU A 419 -0.33 -22.18 21.22
CA LEU A 419 -0.04 -20.92 20.50
C LEU A 419 1.41 -20.94 19.99
N ASP A 420 1.61 -20.39 18.81
CA ASP A 420 2.92 -20.17 18.24
C ASP A 420 3.73 -19.14 19.07
N PRO A 421 5.07 -19.09 18.94
CA PRO A 421 5.91 -18.19 19.72
C PRO A 421 5.56 -16.70 19.55
N GLU A 422 5.15 -16.28 18.35
CA GLU A 422 4.77 -14.89 18.06
C GLU A 422 3.48 -14.51 18.79
N SER A 423 2.45 -15.35 18.71
CA SER A 423 1.18 -15.17 19.41
C SER A 423 1.39 -15.07 20.92
N ARG A 424 2.25 -15.91 21.50
CA ARG A 424 2.61 -15.83 22.94
C ARG A 424 3.33 -14.52 23.27
N ARG A 425 4.25 -14.07 22.41
CA ARG A 425 4.96 -12.81 22.59
C ARG A 425 4.00 -11.62 22.55
N ILE A 426 3.07 -11.58 21.61
CA ILE A 426 2.05 -10.54 21.51
C ILE A 426 1.23 -10.47 22.79
N LEU A 427 0.77 -11.61 23.32
CA LEU A 427 0.02 -11.65 24.57
C LEU A 427 0.83 -11.12 25.76
N ALA A 428 2.10 -11.50 25.85
CA ALA A 428 2.99 -11.03 26.91
C ALA A 428 3.24 -9.51 26.86
N LEU A 429 3.39 -8.96 25.65
CA LEU A 429 3.64 -7.53 25.45
C LEU A 429 2.40 -6.68 25.69
N ARG A 430 1.21 -7.19 25.35
CA ARG A 430 -0.02 -6.42 25.49
C ARG A 430 -0.54 -6.34 26.93
N ALA A 431 -0.21 -7.31 27.79
CA ALA A 431 -0.59 -7.34 29.19
C ALA A 431 -2.07 -6.91 29.44
N TRP A 432 -2.99 -7.43 28.61
CA TRP A 432 -4.41 -7.09 28.74
C TRP A 432 -4.95 -7.43 30.14
N PRO A 433 -5.85 -6.60 30.69
CA PRO A 433 -6.40 -6.83 32.01
C PRO A 433 -7.22 -8.14 32.06
N GLY A 434 -6.99 -8.90 33.09
CA GLY A 434 -7.70 -10.17 33.39
C GLY A 434 -6.78 -11.39 33.38
N PRO A 435 -7.27 -12.52 33.86
CA PRO A 435 -6.51 -13.77 33.83
C PRO A 435 -6.28 -14.19 32.37
N ALA A 436 -5.11 -14.76 32.09
CA ALA A 436 -4.80 -15.33 30.78
C ALA A 436 -5.88 -16.36 30.41
N ALA A 437 -6.44 -16.23 29.20
CA ALA A 437 -7.42 -17.21 28.73
C ALA A 437 -6.75 -18.57 28.52
N SER A 438 -7.48 -19.64 28.79
CA SER A 438 -7.01 -21.00 28.51
C SER A 438 -7.10 -21.38 27.05
N HIS A 439 -8.01 -20.71 26.28
CA HIS A 439 -8.28 -20.96 24.89
C HIS A 439 -8.50 -19.63 24.14
N TYR A 440 -8.00 -19.57 22.92
CA TYR A 440 -8.18 -18.46 21.99
C TYR A 440 -8.91 -18.94 20.74
N ALA A 441 -9.67 -18.09 20.10
CA ALA A 441 -10.23 -18.42 18.81
C ALA A 441 -9.13 -18.55 17.74
N ARG A 442 -9.44 -19.25 16.67
CA ARG A 442 -8.60 -19.31 15.45
C ARG A 442 -9.44 -19.14 14.22
N THR A 443 -8.84 -18.61 13.17
CA THR A 443 -9.48 -18.50 11.86
C THR A 443 -9.75 -19.88 11.26
N ALA A 444 -10.60 -19.93 10.25
CA ALA A 444 -10.80 -21.15 9.47
C ALA A 444 -9.49 -21.70 8.86
N ALA A 445 -8.52 -20.81 8.57
CA ALA A 445 -7.18 -21.17 8.10
C ALA A 445 -6.23 -21.64 9.22
N GLY A 446 -6.69 -21.68 10.49
CA GLY A 446 -5.93 -22.14 11.64
C GLY A 446 -5.09 -21.09 12.35
N GLU A 447 -5.10 -19.83 11.91
CA GLU A 447 -4.34 -18.75 12.54
C GLU A 447 -4.96 -18.33 13.88
N PRO A 448 -4.16 -18.20 14.96
CA PRO A 448 -4.68 -17.77 16.26
C PRO A 448 -5.19 -16.32 16.25
N LEU A 449 -6.38 -16.12 16.78
CA LEU A 449 -6.96 -14.80 17.05
C LEU A 449 -6.75 -14.48 18.53
N VAL A 450 -5.56 -13.98 18.86
CA VAL A 450 -5.11 -13.77 20.26
C VAL A 450 -5.96 -12.77 21.05
N ASN A 451 -6.78 -11.97 20.38
CA ASN A 451 -7.72 -11.05 20.99
C ASN A 451 -9.16 -11.57 21.04
N ILE A 452 -9.41 -12.83 20.69
CA ILE A 452 -10.72 -13.46 20.87
C ILE A 452 -10.59 -14.62 21.84
N VAL A 453 -11.22 -14.46 22.99
CA VAL A 453 -11.11 -15.40 24.12
C VAL A 453 -12.46 -16.05 24.43
N ALA A 454 -12.46 -17.27 24.91
CA ALA A 454 -13.66 -17.87 25.49
C ALA A 454 -13.92 -17.22 26.87
N GLY A 455 -15.10 -16.63 27.05
CA GLY A 455 -15.54 -16.12 28.34
C GLY A 455 -15.80 -17.25 29.32
N ALA A 456 -15.88 -16.92 30.61
CA ALA A 456 -16.24 -17.90 31.68
C ALA A 456 -17.63 -18.51 31.45
N ASP A 457 -18.50 -17.83 30.78
CA ASP A 457 -19.85 -18.27 30.37
C ASP A 457 -19.87 -19.07 29.05
N GLY A 458 -18.70 -19.39 28.51
CA GLY A 458 -18.54 -20.07 27.22
C GLY A 458 -18.81 -19.18 25.96
N GLN A 459 -19.21 -17.94 26.17
CA GLN A 459 -19.42 -17.01 25.06
C GLN A 459 -18.10 -16.38 24.58
N PRO A 460 -17.84 -16.31 23.28
CA PRO A 460 -16.64 -15.68 22.77
C PRO A 460 -16.69 -14.16 22.98
N ARG A 461 -15.55 -13.60 23.38
CA ARG A 461 -15.37 -12.16 23.60
C ARG A 461 -14.17 -11.65 22.82
N LEU A 462 -14.34 -10.55 22.13
CA LEU A 462 -13.25 -9.82 21.50
C LEU A 462 -12.66 -8.83 22.53
N VAL A 463 -11.37 -8.87 22.72
CA VAL A 463 -10.60 -7.85 23.46
C VAL A 463 -10.14 -6.81 22.44
N ARG A 464 -10.54 -5.56 22.60
CA ARG A 464 -10.04 -4.48 21.72
C ARG A 464 -8.56 -4.26 22.00
N LYS A 465 -7.74 -4.34 20.97
CA LYS A 465 -6.28 -4.40 21.12
C LYS A 465 -5.67 -3.14 21.73
N ARG A 466 -6.28 -1.98 21.52
CA ARG A 466 -5.83 -0.69 22.11
C ARG A 466 -6.49 -0.42 23.46
N ALA A 467 -7.79 -0.51 23.51
CA ALA A 467 -8.56 -0.16 24.71
C ALA A 467 -8.52 -1.23 25.81
N GLY A 468 -8.25 -2.49 25.47
CA GLY A 468 -8.21 -3.61 26.42
C GLY A 468 -9.57 -4.07 26.95
N ASP A 469 -10.66 -3.37 26.60
CA ASP A 469 -12.00 -3.76 27.04
C ASP A 469 -12.55 -4.92 26.19
N GLN A 470 -13.45 -5.69 26.80
CA GLN A 470 -14.02 -6.87 26.17
C GLN A 470 -15.40 -6.59 25.57
N ARG A 471 -15.63 -7.11 24.37
CA ARG A 471 -16.90 -7.03 23.67
C ARG A 471 -17.45 -8.44 23.41
N PRO A 472 -18.69 -8.74 23.78
CA PRO A 472 -19.29 -10.03 23.48
C PRO A 472 -19.49 -10.18 21.98
N LEU A 473 -19.05 -11.30 21.40
CA LEU A 473 -19.31 -11.68 20.04
C LEU A 473 -20.65 -12.40 19.94
N LYS A 474 -21.43 -12.08 18.92
CA LYS A 474 -22.73 -12.68 18.67
C LYS A 474 -22.63 -13.60 17.47
N PRO A 475 -23.21 -14.80 17.51
CA PRO A 475 -23.33 -15.62 16.31
C PRO A 475 -24.20 -14.94 15.27
N ALA A 476 -24.07 -15.36 14.01
CA ALA A 476 -24.97 -14.97 12.96
C ALA A 476 -26.42 -15.35 13.31
N ALA A 477 -27.41 -14.59 12.85
CA ALA A 477 -28.81 -14.92 13.07
C ALA A 477 -29.18 -16.19 12.31
N ALA A 478 -30.11 -17.00 12.84
CA ALA A 478 -30.56 -18.23 12.19
C ALA A 478 -31.01 -18.03 10.75
N VAL A 479 -31.69 -16.91 10.46
CA VAL A 479 -32.16 -16.56 9.13
C VAL A 479 -31.03 -16.43 8.09
N CYS A 480 -29.78 -16.14 8.52
CA CYS A 480 -28.62 -16.02 7.62
C CYS A 480 -28.19 -17.37 7.02
N VAL A 481 -28.57 -18.48 7.64
CA VAL A 481 -28.22 -19.85 7.21
C VAL A 481 -29.43 -20.67 6.80
N GLU A 482 -30.65 -20.12 6.93
CA GLU A 482 -31.87 -20.74 6.49
C GLU A 482 -32.10 -20.52 4.98
N GLY A 483 -32.49 -21.58 4.29
CA GLY A 483 -32.91 -21.51 2.89
C GLY A 483 -31.82 -21.78 1.88
N ARG A 484 -32.18 -22.49 0.81
CA ARG A 484 -31.27 -22.92 -0.27
C ARG A 484 -30.91 -21.76 -1.22
N GLY A 485 -31.82 -20.79 -1.37
CA GLY A 485 -31.68 -19.71 -2.36
C GLY A 485 -30.49 -18.78 -2.11
N HIS A 486 -30.17 -18.57 -0.84
CA HIS A 486 -29.10 -17.63 -0.41
C HIS A 486 -27.84 -18.31 0.14
N ALA A 487 -27.74 -19.64 0.05
CA ALA A 487 -26.62 -20.39 0.63
C ALA A 487 -25.23 -19.99 0.09
N ARG A 488 -25.18 -19.43 -1.12
CA ARG A 488 -23.92 -18.96 -1.73
C ARG A 488 -23.57 -17.50 -1.42
N LEU A 489 -24.48 -16.74 -0.78
CA LEU A 489 -24.20 -15.32 -0.48
C LEU A 489 -23.15 -15.21 0.63
N SER A 490 -22.17 -14.34 0.41
CA SER A 490 -21.29 -13.89 1.51
C SER A 490 -22.04 -12.94 2.44
N CYS A 491 -21.56 -12.80 3.68
CA CYS A 491 -22.12 -11.84 4.63
C CYS A 491 -22.09 -10.41 4.05
N GLY A 492 -21.01 -10.05 3.36
CA GLY A 492 -20.86 -8.75 2.70
C GLY A 492 -21.91 -8.48 1.63
N SER A 493 -22.39 -9.50 0.92
CA SER A 493 -23.45 -9.34 -0.09
C SER A 493 -24.74 -8.80 0.50
N CYS A 494 -25.02 -9.11 1.77
CA CYS A 494 -26.22 -8.66 2.50
C CYS A 494 -25.95 -7.43 3.37
N HIS A 495 -24.79 -7.36 4.03
CA HIS A 495 -24.51 -6.39 5.08
C HIS A 495 -23.70 -5.17 4.63
N THR A 496 -23.14 -5.15 3.42
CA THR A 496 -22.48 -3.95 2.88
C THR A 496 -23.52 -2.88 2.55
N ALA A 497 -23.39 -1.73 3.19
CA ALA A 497 -24.30 -0.61 2.98
C ALA A 497 -24.04 0.11 1.66
N TRP A 498 -22.80 0.45 1.41
CA TRP A 498 -22.34 1.16 0.23
C TRP A 498 -20.89 0.81 -0.11
N ALA A 499 -20.50 1.08 -1.32
CA ALA A 499 -19.12 0.98 -1.78
C ALA A 499 -18.75 2.23 -2.59
N PRO A 500 -17.54 2.77 -2.46
CA PRO A 500 -17.07 3.83 -3.33
C PRO A 500 -16.89 3.27 -4.74
N ARG A 501 -17.50 3.93 -5.72
CA ARG A 501 -17.53 3.52 -7.12
C ARG A 501 -16.98 4.63 -8.00
N CYS A 502 -16.02 4.30 -8.84
CA CYS A 502 -15.51 5.18 -9.89
C CYS A 502 -15.59 4.40 -11.22
N PRO A 503 -16.73 4.51 -11.97
CA PRO A 503 -17.00 3.61 -13.09
C PRO A 503 -16.16 3.89 -14.33
N THR A 504 -15.62 5.10 -14.49
CA THR A 504 -14.89 5.48 -15.71
C THR A 504 -13.54 6.10 -15.39
N CYS A 505 -12.54 5.73 -16.19
CA CYS A 505 -11.22 6.36 -16.18
C CYS A 505 -10.63 6.35 -17.58
N HIS A 506 -9.93 7.43 -17.93
CA HIS A 506 -9.15 7.56 -19.15
C HIS A 506 -7.69 7.77 -18.75
N THR A 507 -6.82 6.89 -19.23
CA THR A 507 -5.40 6.94 -18.93
C THR A 507 -4.61 7.20 -20.20
N SER A 508 -3.72 8.17 -20.19
CA SER A 508 -2.87 8.55 -21.32
C SER A 508 -1.50 9.00 -20.85
N PHE A 509 -0.52 8.98 -21.74
CA PHE A 509 0.84 9.43 -21.47
C PHE A 509 1.12 10.78 -22.13
N ASP A 510 1.57 11.75 -21.36
CA ASP A 510 2.03 13.05 -21.83
C ASP A 510 3.57 13.10 -21.78
N SER A 511 4.20 13.02 -22.95
CA SER A 511 5.66 12.94 -23.07
C SER A 511 6.40 14.23 -22.68
N LYS A 512 5.69 15.35 -22.47
CA LYS A 512 6.27 16.66 -22.14
C LYS A 512 6.05 17.05 -20.68
N ALA A 513 5.11 16.41 -20.02
CA ALA A 513 4.83 16.67 -18.60
C ALA A 513 5.86 16.01 -17.69
N GLU A 514 6.07 16.56 -16.52
CA GLU A 514 6.91 15.99 -15.48
C GLU A 514 6.08 15.13 -14.52
N ALA A 515 6.69 14.08 -13.99
CA ALA A 515 6.12 13.21 -12.99
C ALA A 515 7.21 12.75 -12.02
N TYR A 516 6.80 12.34 -10.82
CA TYR A 516 7.69 11.75 -9.84
C TYR A 516 7.68 10.22 -9.95
N ASP A 517 8.84 9.62 -10.06
CA ASP A 517 9.06 8.17 -10.06
C ASP A 517 9.35 7.68 -8.64
N TRP A 518 8.36 7.09 -7.99
CA TRP A 518 8.43 6.64 -6.60
C TRP A 518 9.36 5.45 -6.34
N VAL A 519 9.84 4.80 -7.39
CA VAL A 519 10.81 3.68 -7.27
C VAL A 519 12.23 4.16 -7.48
N ALA A 520 12.41 5.13 -8.39
CA ALA A 520 13.71 5.76 -8.63
C ALA A 520 14.00 6.90 -7.65
N ASP A 521 12.99 7.38 -6.93
CA ASP A 521 13.04 8.54 -6.03
C ASP A 521 13.54 9.79 -6.76
N ALA A 522 12.95 10.08 -7.93
CA ALA A 522 13.40 11.16 -8.81
C ALA A 522 12.29 11.70 -9.71
N ASP A 523 12.42 12.97 -10.08
CA ASP A 523 11.62 13.57 -11.15
C ASP A 523 12.01 13.02 -12.49
N VAL A 524 11.02 12.75 -13.34
CA VAL A 524 11.19 12.19 -14.67
C VAL A 524 10.36 12.99 -15.69
N VAL A 525 10.84 13.08 -16.92
CA VAL A 525 10.09 13.64 -18.03
C VAL A 525 9.22 12.57 -18.66
N GLY A 526 7.96 12.91 -18.89
CA GLY A 526 6.92 12.01 -19.35
C GLY A 526 6.04 11.56 -18.18
N ALA A 527 4.75 11.91 -18.21
CA ALA A 527 3.79 11.67 -17.14
C ALA A 527 2.60 10.85 -17.62
N TRP A 528 2.23 9.84 -16.84
CA TRP A 528 0.93 9.20 -16.93
C TRP A 528 -0.14 10.08 -16.29
N LYS A 529 -1.23 10.31 -17.00
CA LYS A 529 -2.38 11.09 -16.55
C LYS A 529 -3.62 10.22 -16.52
N GLU A 530 -4.33 10.26 -15.41
CA GLU A 530 -5.64 9.62 -15.25
C GLU A 530 -6.72 10.70 -15.14
N LYS A 531 -7.73 10.60 -16.00
CA LYS A 531 -8.94 11.41 -15.91
C LYS A 531 -10.09 10.52 -15.46
N GLY A 532 -10.44 10.61 -14.19
CA GLY A 532 -11.56 9.88 -13.62
C GLY A 532 -12.92 10.46 -14.03
N GLY A 533 -13.95 9.64 -13.92
CA GLY A 533 -15.35 10.06 -13.96
C GLY A 533 -15.88 10.34 -12.53
N PRO A 534 -17.19 10.59 -12.41
CA PRO A 534 -17.82 10.89 -11.13
C PRO A 534 -17.71 9.71 -10.16
N PHE A 535 -17.61 10.04 -8.87
CA PHE A 535 -17.62 9.07 -7.77
C PHE A 535 -19.04 8.89 -7.24
N PHE A 536 -19.35 7.65 -6.85
CA PHE A 536 -20.66 7.30 -6.30
C PHE A 536 -20.51 6.46 -5.03
N ALA A 537 -21.38 6.71 -4.06
CA ALA A 537 -21.56 5.86 -2.89
C ALA A 537 -22.90 5.12 -3.04
N SER A 538 -22.88 3.90 -3.52
CA SER A 538 -24.09 3.08 -3.71
C SER A 538 -23.83 1.63 -3.29
N PRO A 539 -24.88 0.82 -3.02
CA PRO A 539 -24.70 -0.59 -2.75
C PRO A 539 -23.87 -1.27 -3.85
N PRO A 540 -22.95 -2.19 -3.49
CA PRO A 540 -22.07 -2.80 -4.48
C PRO A 540 -22.83 -3.71 -5.45
N THR A 541 -22.30 -3.85 -6.65
CA THR A 541 -22.68 -4.91 -7.59
C THR A 541 -22.35 -6.28 -7.00
N LEU A 542 -23.12 -7.30 -7.31
CA LEU A 542 -22.88 -8.68 -6.91
C LEU A 542 -22.34 -9.50 -8.08
N GLY A 543 -21.53 -10.49 -7.76
CA GLY A 543 -20.97 -11.41 -8.74
C GLY A 543 -20.52 -12.71 -8.09
N VAL A 544 -19.93 -13.58 -8.88
CA VAL A 544 -19.54 -14.94 -8.46
C VAL A 544 -18.03 -15.02 -8.33
N ARG A 545 -17.57 -15.57 -7.21
CA ARG A 545 -16.19 -15.96 -6.99
C ARG A 545 -16.06 -17.46 -6.82
N MET A 546 -15.06 -18.05 -7.48
CA MET A 546 -14.63 -19.42 -7.27
C MET A 546 -13.76 -19.47 -6.02
N VAL A 547 -14.23 -20.13 -4.96
CA VAL A 547 -13.46 -20.41 -3.75
C VAL A 547 -12.86 -21.80 -3.89
N ASP A 548 -11.63 -21.97 -3.42
CA ASP A 548 -10.90 -23.24 -3.49
C ASP A 548 -10.77 -23.82 -4.92
N ARG A 549 -10.44 -22.95 -5.86
CA ARG A 549 -10.29 -23.28 -7.29
C ARG A 549 -9.42 -24.50 -7.57
N LEU A 550 -8.48 -24.82 -6.69
CA LEU A 550 -7.59 -25.98 -6.79
C LEU A 550 -8.17 -27.25 -6.12
N SER A 551 -9.33 -27.12 -5.48
CA SER A 551 -10.07 -28.27 -4.94
C SER A 551 -10.72 -29.09 -6.06
N ALA A 552 -10.89 -30.39 -5.80
CA ALA A 552 -11.65 -31.28 -6.69
C ALA A 552 -13.14 -30.88 -6.83
N ASP A 553 -13.64 -30.09 -5.86
CA ASP A 553 -15.02 -29.56 -5.86
C ASP A 553 -14.99 -28.07 -5.50
N PRO A 554 -14.70 -27.18 -6.49
CA PRO A 554 -14.63 -25.75 -6.25
C PRO A 554 -16.02 -25.20 -5.92
N THR A 555 -16.11 -24.47 -4.80
CA THR A 555 -17.35 -23.82 -4.38
C THR A 555 -17.46 -22.41 -4.94
N GLU A 556 -18.66 -22.05 -5.41
CA GLU A 556 -18.97 -20.69 -5.84
C GLU A 556 -19.61 -19.89 -4.70
N ARG A 557 -19.10 -18.68 -4.48
CA ARG A 557 -19.72 -17.69 -3.56
C ARG A 557 -20.16 -16.44 -4.32
N ILE A 558 -21.23 -15.83 -3.89
CA ILE A 558 -21.67 -14.53 -4.38
C ILE A 558 -21.10 -13.47 -3.43
N GLU A 559 -20.32 -12.56 -3.99
CA GLU A 559 -19.59 -11.53 -3.26
C GLU A 559 -19.85 -10.15 -3.83
N THR A 560 -19.25 -9.13 -3.24
CA THR A 560 -19.39 -7.72 -3.61
C THR A 560 -18.30 -7.27 -4.57
N PHE A 561 -18.70 -6.47 -5.57
CA PHE A 561 -17.85 -5.96 -6.64
C PHE A 561 -18.10 -4.48 -6.93
N VAL A 562 -17.11 -3.82 -7.49
CA VAL A 562 -17.21 -2.46 -8.04
C VAL A 562 -16.63 -2.41 -9.45
N PRO A 563 -17.02 -1.44 -10.29
CA PRO A 563 -16.39 -1.20 -11.57
C PRO A 563 -14.88 -1.00 -11.40
N GLY A 564 -14.10 -1.59 -12.29
CA GLY A 564 -12.69 -1.26 -12.42
C GLY A 564 -12.52 0.14 -13.00
N MET A 565 -11.42 0.83 -12.64
CA MET A 565 -11.26 2.25 -12.97
C MET A 565 -10.79 2.51 -14.40
N VAL A 566 -10.14 1.55 -15.06
CA VAL A 566 -9.53 1.77 -16.37
C VAL A 566 -10.48 1.27 -17.46
N MET A 567 -11.05 2.19 -18.21
CA MET A 567 -11.96 1.88 -19.33
C MET A 567 -11.30 2.12 -20.69
N THR A 568 -10.55 3.21 -20.83
CA THR A 568 -9.70 3.46 -22.01
C THR A 568 -8.30 3.77 -21.56
N LEU A 569 -7.33 3.19 -22.25
CA LEU A 569 -5.92 3.29 -21.93
C LEU A 569 -5.15 3.49 -23.22
N ASP A 570 -4.57 4.67 -23.41
CA ASP A 570 -3.61 4.92 -24.47
C ASP A 570 -2.20 4.53 -23.99
N ARG A 571 -1.70 3.41 -24.51
CA ARG A 571 -0.40 2.85 -24.13
C ARG A 571 0.77 3.54 -24.85
N HIS A 572 0.45 4.43 -25.77
CA HIS A 572 1.47 5.09 -26.60
C HIS A 572 2.28 6.10 -25.80
N ARG A 573 3.60 6.06 -25.92
CA ARG A 573 4.52 6.94 -25.21
C ARG A 573 5.48 7.73 -26.12
N GLU A 574 5.54 7.40 -27.42
CA GLU A 574 6.47 8.02 -28.34
C GLU A 574 5.78 9.14 -29.14
N PRO A 575 6.32 10.37 -29.17
CA PRO A 575 5.75 11.45 -29.95
C PRO A 575 5.69 11.12 -31.45
N GLY A 576 4.57 11.46 -32.09
CA GLY A 576 4.41 11.34 -33.54
C GLY A 576 3.99 9.96 -34.06
N ARG A 577 3.79 8.97 -33.17
CA ARG A 577 3.18 7.70 -33.56
C ARG A 577 1.66 7.71 -33.33
N PRO A 578 0.89 6.85 -34.04
CA PRO A 578 -0.55 6.70 -33.79
C PRO A 578 -0.82 6.25 -32.36
N SER A 579 -1.94 6.70 -31.79
CA SER A 579 -2.41 6.24 -30.48
C SER A 579 -2.63 4.73 -30.47
N ASP A 580 -2.25 4.08 -29.38
CA ASP A 580 -2.47 2.64 -29.12
C ASP A 580 -3.49 2.49 -27.99
N VAL A 581 -4.74 2.80 -28.31
CA VAL A 581 -5.83 2.82 -27.35
C VAL A 581 -6.46 1.44 -27.23
N VAL A 582 -6.48 0.91 -26.01
CA VAL A 582 -7.22 -0.28 -25.65
C VAL A 582 -8.40 0.07 -24.74
N PHE A 583 -9.52 -0.59 -24.97
CA PHE A 583 -10.68 -0.49 -24.10
C PHE A 583 -10.67 -1.68 -23.12
N ARG A 584 -10.90 -1.38 -21.83
CA ARG A 584 -11.02 -2.37 -20.77
C ARG A 584 -12.25 -2.08 -19.94
N ARG A 585 -13.05 -3.12 -19.67
CA ARG A 585 -14.17 -3.06 -18.75
C ARG A 585 -13.90 -4.02 -17.61
N LEU A 586 -13.42 -3.50 -16.50
CA LEU A 586 -12.92 -4.29 -15.39
C LEU A 586 -13.81 -4.13 -14.17
N TYR A 587 -13.97 -5.21 -13.43
CA TYR A 587 -14.61 -5.24 -12.13
C TYR A 587 -13.65 -5.84 -11.11
N ALA A 588 -13.62 -5.28 -9.93
CA ALA A 588 -12.80 -5.72 -8.83
C ALA A 588 -13.67 -6.16 -7.65
N ARG A 589 -13.33 -7.29 -7.03
CA ARG A 589 -13.88 -7.65 -5.74
C ARG A 589 -13.49 -6.58 -4.72
N ILE A 590 -14.47 -6.14 -3.93
CA ILE A 590 -14.29 -5.14 -2.89
C ILE A 590 -14.88 -5.61 -1.57
N GLU A 591 -14.19 -5.27 -0.50
CA GLU A 591 -14.67 -5.29 0.87
C GLU A 591 -14.57 -3.85 1.37
N PRO A 592 -15.64 -3.06 1.23
CA PRO A 592 -15.55 -1.60 1.39
C PRO A 592 -15.49 -1.15 2.84
N HIS A 593 -15.63 -2.05 3.82
CA HIS A 593 -15.67 -1.73 5.24
C HIS A 593 -16.79 -0.71 5.58
N THR A 594 -17.98 -1.01 5.09
CA THR A 594 -19.20 -0.21 5.32
C THR A 594 -20.33 -1.11 5.79
N THR A 595 -20.00 -1.99 6.70
CA THR A 595 -20.93 -2.99 7.24
C THR A 595 -22.02 -2.33 8.06
N ARG A 596 -23.26 -2.75 7.86
CA ARG A 596 -24.41 -2.34 8.68
C ARG A 596 -25.10 -3.55 9.29
N ARG A 597 -25.86 -3.31 10.35
CA ARG A 597 -26.65 -4.36 11.02
C ARG A 597 -27.82 -4.83 10.13
N GLU A 598 -28.47 -3.90 9.49
CA GLU A 598 -29.61 -4.14 8.61
C GLU A 598 -29.12 -4.80 7.32
N VAL A 599 -29.85 -5.78 6.84
CA VAL A 599 -29.58 -6.43 5.56
C VAL A 599 -30.17 -5.63 4.39
N ARG A 600 -29.69 -5.88 3.20
CA ARG A 600 -30.31 -5.38 1.97
C ARG A 600 -31.72 -5.94 1.83
N SER A 601 -32.67 -5.12 1.29
CA SER A 601 -34.01 -5.59 0.99
C SER A 601 -33.99 -6.57 -0.20
N CYS A 602 -35.07 -7.33 -0.37
CA CYS A 602 -35.21 -8.23 -1.52
C CYS A 602 -35.11 -7.46 -2.83
N GLU A 603 -35.79 -6.30 -2.92
CA GLU A 603 -35.81 -5.45 -4.10
C GLU A 603 -34.41 -4.91 -4.45
N SER A 604 -33.60 -4.54 -3.43
CA SER A 604 -32.28 -3.98 -3.64
C SER A 604 -31.25 -4.98 -4.21
N CYS A 605 -31.66 -6.24 -4.37
CA CYS A 605 -30.86 -7.27 -5.06
C CYS A 605 -31.59 -7.80 -6.30
N HIS A 606 -32.92 -8.13 -6.19
CA HIS A 606 -33.63 -8.80 -7.24
C HIS A 606 -34.24 -7.86 -8.30
N ASN A 607 -34.43 -6.58 -7.94
CA ASN A 607 -35.00 -5.55 -8.81
C ASN A 607 -34.07 -4.36 -9.01
N ASP A 608 -32.84 -4.48 -8.54
CA ASP A 608 -31.80 -3.44 -8.66
C ASP A 608 -30.81 -3.79 -9.79
N PRO A 609 -30.77 -3.01 -10.87
CA PRO A 609 -29.90 -3.28 -12.00
C PRO A 609 -28.42 -3.13 -11.66
N GLU A 610 -28.04 -2.26 -10.71
CA GLU A 610 -26.66 -2.14 -10.25
C GLU A 610 -26.21 -3.40 -9.52
N ALA A 611 -27.05 -3.96 -8.66
CA ALA A 611 -26.75 -5.19 -7.94
C ALA A 611 -26.53 -6.38 -8.88
N ILE A 612 -27.31 -6.45 -9.97
CA ILE A 612 -27.19 -7.54 -10.96
C ILE A 612 -25.99 -7.33 -11.89
N GLY A 613 -25.55 -6.08 -12.07
CA GLY A 613 -24.41 -5.75 -12.92
C GLY A 613 -24.76 -5.09 -14.25
N TYR A 614 -25.99 -4.60 -14.42
CA TYR A 614 -26.40 -3.88 -15.63
C TYR A 614 -25.99 -2.40 -15.63
N GLY A 615 -25.47 -1.88 -14.50
CA GLY A 615 -25.25 -0.47 -14.26
C GLY A 615 -26.50 0.24 -13.77
N ARG A 616 -26.41 1.57 -13.56
CA ARG A 616 -27.52 2.40 -13.12
C ARG A 616 -28.60 2.50 -14.19
N GLY A 617 -29.83 2.48 -13.77
CA GLY A 617 -30.98 2.56 -14.66
C GLY A 617 -32.26 2.11 -14.03
N GLU A 618 -33.30 2.00 -14.84
CA GLU A 618 -34.59 1.50 -14.43
C GLU A 618 -34.79 0.06 -14.91
N LEU A 619 -35.07 -0.83 -13.96
CA LEU A 619 -35.40 -2.23 -14.22
C LEU A 619 -36.88 -2.42 -13.93
N ARG A 620 -37.71 -2.60 -14.97
CA ARG A 620 -39.17 -2.65 -14.87
C ARG A 620 -39.72 -3.99 -15.35
N PHE A 621 -40.67 -4.55 -14.58
CA PHE A 621 -41.45 -5.72 -14.98
C PHE A 621 -42.77 -5.27 -15.61
N GLU A 622 -42.88 -5.43 -16.92
CA GLU A 622 -44.11 -5.12 -17.68
C GLU A 622 -45.02 -6.33 -17.71
N ARG A 623 -46.26 -6.16 -17.25
CA ARG A 623 -47.27 -7.22 -17.25
C ARG A 623 -47.93 -7.28 -18.62
N THR A 624 -48.06 -8.48 -19.17
CA THR A 624 -48.80 -8.75 -20.41
C THR A 624 -49.93 -9.72 -20.09
N HIS A 625 -50.87 -9.92 -21.02
CA HIS A 625 -52.02 -10.78 -20.78
C HIS A 625 -51.64 -12.26 -20.55
N ASP A 626 -50.50 -12.68 -21.04
CA ASP A 626 -50.00 -14.06 -21.05
C ASP A 626 -48.68 -14.26 -20.27
N GLY A 627 -48.31 -13.29 -19.41
CA GLY A 627 -47.11 -13.35 -18.59
C GLY A 627 -46.55 -11.96 -18.26
N GLY A 628 -45.26 -11.83 -18.27
CA GLY A 628 -44.58 -10.54 -18.11
C GLY A 628 -43.22 -10.52 -18.75
N ARG A 629 -42.69 -9.32 -18.95
CA ARG A 629 -41.36 -9.11 -19.51
C ARG A 629 -40.56 -8.13 -18.66
N TRP A 630 -39.29 -8.43 -18.46
CA TRP A 630 -38.35 -7.49 -17.87
C TRP A 630 -37.80 -6.56 -18.96
N ARG A 631 -37.74 -5.28 -18.65
CA ARG A 631 -37.02 -4.26 -19.44
C ARG A 631 -36.01 -3.56 -18.57
N PHE A 632 -34.89 -3.26 -19.18
CA PHE A 632 -33.87 -2.42 -18.56
C PHE A 632 -33.61 -1.18 -19.43
N THR A 633 -33.71 0.00 -18.81
CA THR A 633 -33.39 1.29 -19.42
C THR A 633 -32.24 1.90 -18.70
N PRO A 634 -31.03 1.99 -19.31
CA PRO A 634 -29.85 2.53 -18.66
C PRO A 634 -29.99 4.03 -18.37
N ALA A 635 -29.45 4.50 -17.24
CA ALA A 635 -29.44 5.92 -16.89
C ALA A 635 -28.33 6.71 -17.60
N ALA A 636 -27.30 6.04 -18.09
CA ALA A 636 -26.18 6.64 -18.80
C ALA A 636 -26.14 6.17 -20.27
N PRO A 637 -25.56 6.95 -21.18
CA PRO A 637 -25.36 6.56 -22.57
C PRO A 637 -24.54 5.27 -22.69
N LEU A 638 -24.81 4.52 -23.74
CA LEU A 638 -24.04 3.33 -24.09
C LEU A 638 -22.68 3.75 -24.65
N LEU A 639 -21.63 3.07 -24.20
CA LEU A 639 -20.28 3.30 -24.74
C LEU A 639 -20.16 2.70 -26.14
N PRO A 640 -19.58 3.42 -27.12
CA PRO A 640 -19.41 2.92 -28.48
C PRO A 640 -18.56 1.65 -28.56
N ALA A 641 -17.62 1.48 -27.62
CA ALA A 641 -16.67 0.38 -27.63
C ALA A 641 -17.29 -1.01 -27.39
N ASP A 642 -18.41 -1.10 -26.65
CA ASP A 642 -19.03 -2.37 -26.32
C ASP A 642 -20.56 -2.34 -26.19
N GLY A 643 -21.18 -1.20 -26.42
CA GLY A 643 -22.62 -1.03 -26.36
C GLY A 643 -23.24 -1.14 -24.96
N LEU A 644 -22.46 -0.95 -23.89
CA LEU A 644 -22.94 -0.98 -22.50
C LEU A 644 -22.76 0.37 -21.80
N PRO A 645 -23.57 0.68 -20.78
CA PRO A 645 -23.33 1.82 -19.90
C PRO A 645 -21.95 1.73 -19.24
N ALA A 646 -21.37 2.87 -18.89
CA ALA A 646 -20.02 2.92 -18.31
C ALA A 646 -19.86 2.07 -17.05
N ASP A 647 -20.89 2.01 -16.21
CA ASP A 647 -20.92 1.28 -14.94
C ASP A 647 -21.50 -0.14 -15.01
N ALA A 648 -21.82 -0.63 -16.21
CA ALA A 648 -22.32 -1.99 -16.39
C ALA A 648 -21.22 -3.02 -16.40
N TRP A 649 -21.46 -4.18 -15.83
CA TRP A 649 -20.58 -5.36 -15.92
C TRP A 649 -20.98 -6.29 -17.07
N ILE A 650 -22.28 -6.48 -17.24
CA ILE A 650 -22.87 -7.40 -18.21
C ILE A 650 -24.02 -6.76 -18.98
N PRO A 651 -24.31 -7.22 -20.20
CA PRO A 651 -25.52 -6.86 -20.90
C PRO A 651 -26.75 -7.47 -20.22
N PHE A 652 -27.89 -6.81 -20.38
CA PHE A 652 -29.17 -7.29 -19.86
C PHE A 652 -29.52 -8.66 -20.45
N LEU A 653 -29.71 -9.66 -19.57
CA LEU A 653 -29.98 -11.07 -19.93
C LEU A 653 -28.96 -11.69 -20.92
N GLY A 654 -27.78 -11.13 -21.00
CA GLY A 654 -26.74 -11.54 -21.92
C GLY A 654 -25.47 -12.02 -21.25
N THR A 655 -24.55 -12.52 -22.04
CA THR A 655 -23.23 -12.95 -21.63
C THR A 655 -22.19 -11.87 -21.96
N ARG A 656 -21.30 -11.60 -21.05
CA ARG A 656 -20.19 -10.69 -21.30
C ARG A 656 -19.05 -11.42 -22.01
N THR A 657 -18.49 -10.77 -23.02
CA THR A 657 -17.27 -11.22 -23.74
C THR A 657 -16.11 -10.29 -23.42
N GLY A 658 -14.87 -10.76 -23.59
CA GLY A 658 -13.65 -10.00 -23.33
C GLY A 658 -13.27 -9.93 -21.84
N MET A 659 -12.35 -9.03 -21.51
CA MET A 659 -11.86 -8.85 -20.14
C MET A 659 -12.94 -8.14 -19.31
N VAL A 660 -13.46 -8.83 -18.30
CA VAL A 660 -14.59 -8.38 -17.48
C VAL A 660 -14.29 -8.34 -15.98
N SER A 661 -13.08 -8.73 -15.59
CA SER A 661 -12.66 -8.78 -14.18
C SER A 661 -11.15 -8.64 -14.08
N THR A 662 -10.68 -8.19 -12.92
CA THR A 662 -9.25 -8.07 -12.62
C THR A 662 -8.65 -9.37 -12.09
N ARG A 663 -9.44 -10.43 -11.97
CA ARG A 663 -9.04 -11.75 -11.48
C ARG A 663 -9.72 -12.83 -12.29
N ASP A 664 -9.06 -13.97 -12.41
CA ASP A 664 -9.52 -15.14 -13.14
C ASP A 664 -10.46 -16.05 -12.34
N ASP A 665 -10.59 -15.80 -11.04
CA ASP A 665 -11.47 -16.52 -10.11
C ASP A 665 -12.83 -15.85 -9.92
N VAL A 666 -13.12 -14.76 -10.64
CA VAL A 666 -14.37 -14.02 -10.52
C VAL A 666 -15.05 -13.80 -11.86
N ARG A 667 -16.37 -13.79 -11.83
CA ARG A 667 -17.22 -13.55 -12.99
C ARG A 667 -18.53 -12.86 -12.65
N PRO A 668 -19.16 -12.17 -13.61
CA PRO A 668 -20.53 -11.71 -13.47
C PRO A 668 -21.51 -12.88 -13.45
N PHE A 669 -22.78 -12.59 -13.14
CA PHE A 669 -23.87 -13.56 -13.25
C PHE A 669 -24.06 -14.04 -14.70
N SER A 670 -24.16 -15.35 -14.87
CA SER A 670 -24.55 -15.94 -16.16
C SER A 670 -26.01 -15.55 -16.53
N PRO A 671 -26.40 -15.64 -17.81
CA PRO A 671 -27.80 -15.38 -18.21
C PRO A 671 -28.81 -16.22 -17.43
N GLU A 672 -28.46 -17.44 -17.06
CA GLU A 672 -29.31 -18.31 -16.26
C GLU A 672 -29.47 -17.78 -14.84
N GLU A 673 -28.37 -17.36 -14.20
CA GLU A 673 -28.39 -16.75 -12.87
C GLU A 673 -29.19 -15.44 -12.88
N GLN A 674 -29.00 -14.59 -13.91
CA GLN A 674 -29.81 -13.37 -14.09
C GLN A 674 -31.30 -13.70 -14.15
N ARG A 675 -31.71 -14.72 -14.94
CA ARG A 675 -33.10 -15.16 -15.04
C ARG A 675 -33.64 -15.65 -13.70
N ARG A 676 -32.87 -16.38 -12.92
CA ARG A 676 -33.25 -16.83 -11.56
C ARG A 676 -33.48 -15.63 -10.63
N ILE A 677 -32.58 -14.64 -10.62
CA ILE A 677 -32.67 -13.43 -9.83
C ILE A 677 -33.96 -12.67 -10.20
N LEU A 678 -34.15 -12.40 -11.48
CA LEU A 678 -35.30 -11.64 -12.00
C LEU A 678 -36.62 -12.39 -11.87
N ARG A 679 -36.63 -13.73 -11.81
CA ARG A 679 -37.82 -14.52 -11.54
C ARG A 679 -38.35 -14.24 -10.13
N VAL A 680 -37.48 -14.19 -9.12
CA VAL A 680 -37.85 -13.77 -7.77
C VAL A 680 -38.28 -12.30 -7.76
N GLY A 681 -37.55 -11.44 -8.49
CA GLY A 681 -37.90 -10.04 -8.66
C GLY A 681 -39.31 -9.80 -9.19
N SER A 682 -39.80 -10.65 -10.10
CA SER A 682 -41.19 -10.55 -10.58
C SER A 682 -42.24 -10.84 -9.50
N CYS A 683 -41.93 -11.71 -8.52
CA CYS A 683 -42.82 -11.93 -7.39
C CYS A 683 -42.95 -10.69 -6.51
N LEU A 684 -41.85 -9.95 -6.33
CA LEU A 684 -41.78 -8.72 -5.52
C LEU A 684 -42.66 -7.59 -6.09
N THR A 685 -43.02 -7.63 -7.38
CA THR A 685 -43.93 -6.66 -7.97
C THR A 685 -45.38 -6.83 -7.51
N CYS A 686 -45.73 -7.96 -6.88
CA CYS A 686 -47.06 -8.29 -6.38
C CYS A 686 -47.07 -8.60 -4.88
N HIS A 687 -45.98 -9.12 -4.34
CA HIS A 687 -45.91 -9.57 -2.96
C HIS A 687 -44.87 -8.71 -2.20
N PRO A 688 -45.25 -7.99 -1.15
CA PRO A 688 -44.29 -7.28 -0.28
C PRO A 688 -43.22 -8.23 0.24
N ALA A 689 -42.00 -7.71 0.43
CA ALA A 689 -40.84 -8.50 0.86
C ALA A 689 -41.07 -9.25 2.19
N ASP A 690 -41.85 -8.70 3.09
CA ASP A 690 -42.24 -9.27 4.38
C ASP A 690 -43.44 -10.21 4.33
N SER A 691 -44.04 -10.44 3.14
CA SER A 691 -45.18 -11.34 2.96
C SER A 691 -44.81 -12.80 3.25
N ARG A 692 -45.84 -13.61 3.58
CA ARG A 692 -45.65 -15.06 3.73
C ARG A 692 -45.08 -15.72 2.48
N VAL A 693 -45.54 -15.28 1.29
CA VAL A 693 -45.05 -15.79 0.01
C VAL A 693 -43.52 -15.59 -0.12
N MET A 694 -43.02 -14.41 0.21
CA MET A 694 -41.58 -14.14 0.10
C MET A 694 -40.79 -14.86 1.17
N ARG A 695 -41.31 -15.04 2.39
CA ARG A 695 -40.66 -15.89 3.40
C ARG A 695 -40.56 -17.35 2.97
N ASP A 696 -41.60 -17.89 2.36
CA ASP A 696 -41.60 -19.25 1.81
C ASP A 696 -40.65 -19.36 0.60
N ALA A 697 -40.56 -18.32 -0.23
CA ALA A 697 -39.61 -18.23 -1.35
C ALA A 697 -38.16 -18.33 -0.91
N VAL A 698 -37.76 -17.71 0.21
CA VAL A 698 -36.41 -17.83 0.78
C VAL A 698 -36.09 -19.27 1.19
N ARG A 699 -37.08 -19.98 1.74
CA ARG A 699 -36.89 -21.36 2.20
C ARG A 699 -36.78 -22.34 1.05
N ASP A 700 -37.75 -22.33 0.13
CA ASP A 700 -37.76 -23.21 -1.05
C ASP A 700 -38.56 -22.58 -2.19
N PHE A 701 -37.87 -21.89 -3.08
CA PHE A 701 -38.48 -21.19 -4.20
C PHE A 701 -39.14 -22.12 -5.24
N GLU A 702 -38.51 -23.26 -5.51
CA GLU A 702 -39.05 -24.20 -6.51
C GLU A 702 -40.35 -24.86 -6.01
N SER A 703 -40.41 -25.24 -4.75
CA SER A 703 -41.66 -25.74 -4.15
C SER A 703 -42.77 -24.67 -4.13
N LEU A 704 -42.41 -23.41 -3.95
CA LEU A 704 -43.38 -22.29 -4.05
C LEU A 704 -43.90 -22.16 -5.46
N LEU A 705 -43.03 -22.18 -6.46
CA LEU A 705 -43.40 -22.09 -7.87
C LEU A 705 -44.33 -23.25 -8.31
N ALA A 706 -44.04 -24.47 -7.84
CA ALA A 706 -44.88 -25.65 -8.16
C ALA A 706 -46.32 -25.49 -7.67
N ARG A 707 -46.55 -24.74 -6.58
CA ARG A 707 -47.87 -24.50 -5.95
C ARG A 707 -48.49 -23.15 -6.30
N ARG A 708 -47.92 -22.43 -7.28
CA ARG A 708 -48.37 -21.09 -7.63
C ARG A 708 -49.79 -21.09 -8.18
N SER A 709 -50.48 -19.97 -7.95
CA SER A 709 -51.79 -19.71 -8.56
C SER A 709 -51.68 -19.58 -10.08
N PRO A 710 -52.67 -20.04 -10.87
CA PRO A 710 -52.75 -19.77 -12.31
C PRO A 710 -52.73 -18.27 -12.68
N LYS A 711 -53.10 -17.40 -11.74
CA LYS A 711 -53.04 -15.94 -11.91
C LYS A 711 -51.66 -15.35 -11.78
N CYS A 712 -50.66 -16.15 -11.39
CA CYS A 712 -49.31 -15.70 -11.17
C CYS A 712 -48.59 -15.50 -12.51
N LEU A 713 -48.24 -14.27 -12.83
CA LEU A 713 -47.55 -13.89 -14.07
C LEU A 713 -46.03 -14.07 -13.89
N LEU A 714 -45.48 -15.09 -14.50
CA LEU A 714 -44.04 -15.30 -14.54
C LEU A 714 -43.38 -14.61 -15.74
N PRO A 715 -42.07 -14.26 -15.62
CA PRO A 715 -41.35 -13.68 -16.75
C PRO A 715 -41.28 -14.69 -17.91
N ARG A 716 -41.51 -14.18 -19.11
CA ARG A 716 -41.16 -14.87 -20.35
C ARG A 716 -39.78 -14.45 -20.79
N TRP A 717 -38.98 -15.41 -21.16
CA TRP A 717 -37.60 -15.22 -21.61
C TRP A 717 -37.53 -15.42 -23.12
N ASP A 718 -37.98 -14.40 -23.89
CA ASP A 718 -37.84 -14.45 -25.34
C ASP A 718 -36.39 -14.32 -25.74
N GLU A 719 -35.96 -15.01 -26.79
CA GLU A 719 -34.64 -14.88 -27.35
C GLU A 719 -34.40 -13.42 -27.79
N ALA A 720 -33.40 -12.80 -27.18
CA ALA A 720 -32.76 -11.57 -27.56
C ALA A 720 -33.62 -10.42 -28.11
N ALA A 721 -34.23 -9.66 -27.23
CA ALA A 721 -34.57 -8.27 -27.56
C ALA A 721 -33.21 -7.47 -27.64
N ARG A 722 -32.78 -7.13 -28.84
CA ARG A 722 -31.67 -6.20 -29.07
C ARG A 722 -31.97 -4.88 -28.35
N PRO A 723 -30.98 -4.21 -27.75
CA PRO A 723 -31.21 -2.92 -27.12
C PRO A 723 -31.79 -1.93 -28.17
N VAL A 724 -32.88 -1.28 -27.81
CA VAL A 724 -33.42 -0.20 -28.60
C VAL A 724 -32.42 0.96 -28.56
N ALA A 725 -31.78 1.21 -29.69
CA ALA A 725 -30.95 2.39 -29.86
C ALA A 725 -31.86 3.63 -29.79
N THR A 726 -31.81 4.37 -28.71
CA THR A 726 -32.38 5.71 -28.67
C THR A 726 -31.55 6.59 -29.59
N SER A 727 -32.14 6.97 -30.73
CA SER A 727 -31.64 8.00 -31.63
C SER A 727 -31.74 9.37 -30.95
N ALA A 728 -30.76 9.70 -30.15
CA ALA A 728 -30.52 11.07 -29.74
C ALA A 728 -29.44 11.65 -30.71
N GLY A 729 -29.89 12.59 -31.52
CA GLY A 729 -29.06 13.30 -32.50
C GLY A 729 -27.86 13.97 -31.82
N VAL A 730 -26.70 13.58 -32.24
CA VAL A 730 -25.44 14.25 -31.89
C VAL A 730 -25.27 15.40 -32.87
N THR A 731 -25.59 16.62 -32.44
CA THR A 731 -25.04 17.82 -33.02
C THR A 731 -23.58 17.93 -32.57
N GLN A 732 -22.66 17.67 -33.46
CA GLN A 732 -21.27 18.05 -33.32
C GLN A 732 -21.17 19.57 -33.43
N SER A 733 -20.47 20.18 -32.50
CA SER A 733 -19.84 21.52 -32.67
C SER A 733 -18.45 21.48 -32.01
N PRO A 734 -17.50 22.27 -32.56
CA PRO A 734 -16.08 21.95 -32.75
C PRO A 734 -15.22 21.98 -31.50
#